data_67f7e55a735dc270ec176f28a8fc6b53
#
_entry.id   67f7e55a735dc270ec176f28a8fc6b53
#
_cell.length_a   1.000
_cell.length_b   1.000
_cell.length_c   1.000
_cell.angle_alpha   90.00
_cell.angle_beta   90.00
_cell.angle_gamma   90.00
#
_symmetry.space_group_name_H-M   'P 1'
#
loop_
_entity.id
_entity.type
_entity.pdbx_description
1 polymer ?
#
loop_
_entity_poly.entity_id
_entity_poly.type
_entity_poly.pdbx_seq_one_letter_code
_entity_poly.pdbx_strand_id
1 'polypeptide(L)'
;MTPAPLVTDARPARTGVEVRPLDERRSLLTVGERHHIVDVPASVVQVMAWAWHEGRDDLIGTDLSTAAEALRSLLATAVSPAEPVTARSAARPATGPAVRAVLAGDDDLVAAARARLRGDDDVRPAPVAAPRTVATAAFSAARLLIVALKGGREREFIDLDRICHDLRVPWLPVELTRGRLWVGPLVTPGVGASYEDAAARRLASARNATVHRALRTPAVGGDQGPDAADLPVLWDAMWELAAAASDAVARDGLEEAPGDVVHELWLEGGELRRAAHPVLPLPHRRTRHRAHDVDDLVDERTGVITRIRDVRHHERVPAGLVTRQADVADIRAVTAWANNVLCQGSAFDDAASADAAAVGESVERYCGNILDTLPVKHGSFAQLRRAGVPALDPRRLVLYSDRQYAAPGFPFVRLDADLPVHWVPGRSAVTGREVWVPASMVYVNWYSADVAAAPPTNFCAFAGIAAGPSLEFAVTSAIEEIIERHATMVWWLNGHALPRVEGVPAPAVAAGARASFVHLDNEFGVPVAAAILHDDDDRLVNVGFSARPDFASAASKALTEAYTLQEGSRDLLHADGLHWRVMTEGELNGRAFKPWRADRRYLDDFRPDMHDCDDLMVQQQVYLDPRAGERMRELLEPAATRSLGTVPRLAERSRVAMIAALERGGVEPIVVDITTPDVASAGLSVVRVIAPGTIGNAPAAFPFLGGARVQQIAVDLGWREEPLPESQVNLFPLPHA
;
A
#
# COMPACT_ATOMS: atom_id res chain seq x y z
N MET A 1 -6.94 -22.14 49.42
CA MET A 1 -5.49 -22.22 49.54
C MET A 1 -4.93 -20.92 49.01
N THR A 2 -4.31 -20.13 49.84
CA THR A 2 -3.71 -18.83 49.52
C THR A 2 -2.49 -19.09 48.63
N PRO A 3 -2.33 -18.42 47.47
CA PRO A 3 -1.14 -18.60 46.65
C PRO A 3 0.10 -18.10 47.41
N ALA A 4 1.17 -18.89 47.35
CA ALA A 4 2.46 -18.51 47.96
C ALA A 4 2.98 -17.23 47.26
N PRO A 5 3.71 -16.36 47.99
CA PRO A 5 4.26 -15.16 47.40
C PRO A 5 5.27 -15.50 46.31
N LEU A 6 5.10 -14.89 45.15
CA LEU A 6 6.07 -14.94 44.05
C LEU A 6 7.44 -14.50 44.58
N VAL A 7 8.44 -15.35 44.42
CA VAL A 7 9.84 -15.07 44.73
C VAL A 7 10.32 -13.98 43.77
N THR A 8 10.44 -12.76 44.28
CA THR A 8 10.77 -11.56 43.51
C THR A 8 12.28 -11.32 43.35
N ASP A 9 13.16 -12.23 43.73
CA ASP A 9 14.61 -11.99 43.80
C ASP A 9 15.50 -13.00 43.05
N ALA A 10 14.95 -13.87 42.21
CA ALA A 10 15.77 -14.67 41.31
C ALA A 10 15.97 -13.91 40.01
N ARG A 11 17.16 -13.36 39.76
CA ARG A 11 17.57 -12.92 38.41
C ARG A 11 17.32 -14.09 37.45
N PRO A 12 16.43 -13.95 36.43
CA PRO A 12 16.24 -15.02 35.49
C PRO A 12 17.57 -15.30 34.78
N ALA A 13 18.00 -16.55 34.78
CA ALA A 13 19.14 -16.96 33.98
C ALA A 13 18.87 -16.59 32.55
N ARG A 14 19.87 -16.14 31.83
CA ARG A 14 19.80 -15.71 30.41
C ARG A 14 19.35 -16.89 29.53
N THR A 15 18.05 -17.03 29.32
CA THR A 15 17.48 -18.14 28.54
C THR A 15 17.46 -17.87 27.03
N GLY A 16 17.75 -16.64 26.60
CA GLY A 16 17.58 -16.21 25.21
C GLY A 16 16.11 -16.17 24.74
N VAL A 17 15.18 -16.31 25.68
CA VAL A 17 13.74 -16.33 25.42
C VAL A 17 13.09 -15.12 26.07
N GLU A 18 12.43 -14.30 25.28
CA GLU A 18 11.61 -13.17 25.75
C GLU A 18 10.13 -13.50 25.66
N VAL A 19 9.39 -13.14 26.68
CA VAL A 19 7.94 -13.34 26.76
C VAL A 19 7.24 -11.99 26.92
N ARG A 20 6.25 -11.72 26.08
CA ARG A 20 5.41 -10.51 26.16
C ARG A 20 3.93 -10.89 26.13
N PRO A 21 3.09 -10.30 26.98
CA PRO A 21 1.66 -10.53 26.93
C PRO A 21 1.07 -9.89 25.67
N LEU A 22 0.20 -10.62 24.96
CA LEU A 22 -0.65 -10.09 23.91
C LEU A 22 -2.04 -9.73 24.44
N ASP A 23 -2.58 -10.62 25.29
CA ASP A 23 -3.82 -10.45 26.03
C ASP A 23 -3.83 -11.38 27.24
N GLU A 24 -4.99 -11.56 27.90
CA GLU A 24 -5.12 -12.43 29.09
C GLU A 24 -4.85 -13.92 28.79
N ARG A 25 -4.91 -14.35 27.53
CA ARG A 25 -4.78 -15.75 27.12
C ARG A 25 -3.58 -16.03 26.25
N ARG A 26 -3.05 -15.03 25.56
CA ARG A 26 -1.98 -15.20 24.57
C ARG A 26 -0.74 -14.43 24.91
N SER A 27 0.38 -14.97 24.50
CA SER A 27 1.69 -14.34 24.62
C SER A 27 2.47 -14.39 23.33
N LEU A 28 3.38 -13.45 23.17
CA LEU A 28 4.43 -13.48 22.18
C LEU A 28 5.68 -14.08 22.83
N LEU A 29 6.13 -15.19 22.30
CA LEU A 29 7.39 -15.82 22.64
C LEU A 29 8.41 -15.44 21.57
N THR A 30 9.52 -14.88 21.98
CA THR A 30 10.61 -14.52 21.09
C THR A 30 11.85 -15.32 21.42
N VAL A 31 12.40 -16.03 20.41
CA VAL A 31 13.59 -16.85 20.49
C VAL A 31 14.55 -16.44 19.39
N GLY A 32 15.63 -15.74 19.75
CA GLY A 32 16.50 -15.09 18.76
C GLY A 32 15.71 -14.07 17.93
N GLU A 33 15.69 -14.23 16.61
CA GLU A 33 14.91 -13.38 15.68
C GLU A 33 13.52 -13.94 15.35
N ARG A 34 13.16 -15.11 15.89
CA ARG A 34 11.87 -15.76 15.60
C ARG A 34 10.82 -15.38 16.64
N HIS A 35 9.62 -15.12 16.16
CA HIS A 35 8.47 -14.72 16.96
C HIS A 35 7.36 -15.74 16.81
N HIS A 36 6.81 -16.18 17.96
CA HIS A 36 5.73 -17.17 18.03
C HIS A 36 4.60 -16.66 18.91
N ILE A 37 3.38 -16.62 18.38
CA ILE A 37 2.19 -16.38 19.20
C ILE A 37 1.76 -17.73 19.78
N VAL A 38 1.63 -17.78 21.10
CA VAL A 38 1.19 -18.96 21.83
C VAL A 38 -0.08 -18.66 22.62
N ASP A 39 -1.04 -19.60 22.61
CA ASP A 39 -2.32 -19.47 23.30
C ASP A 39 -2.16 -19.84 24.79
N VAL A 40 -1.20 -19.20 25.45
CA VAL A 40 -0.86 -19.39 26.87
C VAL A 40 -0.55 -18.01 27.47
N PRO A 41 -1.05 -17.70 28.68
CA PRO A 41 -0.74 -16.45 29.35
C PRO A 41 0.76 -16.25 29.60
N ALA A 42 1.25 -15.03 29.50
CA ALA A 42 2.68 -14.72 29.62
C ALA A 42 3.28 -15.19 30.95
N SER A 43 2.54 -15.11 32.03
CA SER A 43 2.97 -15.60 33.39
C SER A 43 3.20 -17.11 33.39
N VAL A 44 2.38 -17.86 32.69
CA VAL A 44 2.50 -19.33 32.56
C VAL A 44 3.68 -19.70 31.69
N VAL A 45 3.84 -19.02 30.53
CA VAL A 45 4.99 -19.25 29.63
C VAL A 45 6.30 -18.95 30.34
N GLN A 46 6.35 -17.91 31.18
CA GLN A 46 7.54 -17.57 31.95
C GLN A 46 7.91 -18.63 32.98
N VAL A 47 6.91 -19.18 33.68
CA VAL A 47 7.13 -20.28 34.63
C VAL A 47 7.61 -21.54 33.90
N MET A 48 7.03 -21.83 32.74
CA MET A 48 7.44 -22.97 31.88
C MET A 48 8.88 -22.80 31.37
N ALA A 49 9.25 -21.61 30.89
CA ALA A 49 10.60 -21.31 30.46
C ALA A 49 11.62 -21.45 31.57
N TRP A 50 11.28 -20.98 32.79
CA TRP A 50 12.10 -21.14 34.00
C TRP A 50 12.24 -22.61 34.37
N ALA A 51 11.15 -23.36 34.48
CA ALA A 51 11.15 -24.78 34.86
C ALA A 51 12.00 -25.62 33.89
N TRP A 52 11.89 -25.35 32.59
CA TRP A 52 12.68 -26.01 31.57
C TRP A 52 14.18 -25.70 31.70
N HIS A 53 14.54 -24.44 31.98
CA HIS A 53 15.94 -24.03 32.17
C HIS A 53 16.57 -24.70 33.43
N GLU A 54 15.80 -24.89 34.51
CA GLU A 54 16.24 -25.53 35.71
C GLU A 54 16.17 -27.08 35.65
N GLY A 55 15.79 -27.66 34.49
CA GLY A 55 15.62 -29.09 34.32
C GLY A 55 14.48 -29.71 35.17
N ARG A 56 13.48 -28.86 35.49
CA ARG A 56 12.33 -29.20 36.35
C ARG A 56 11.07 -29.46 35.52
N ASP A 57 11.17 -30.35 34.54
CA ASP A 57 10.05 -30.72 33.67
C ASP A 57 8.84 -31.28 34.46
N ASP A 58 9.06 -31.75 35.63
CA ASP A 58 8.04 -32.24 36.60
C ASP A 58 7.05 -31.14 37.02
N LEU A 59 7.42 -29.88 36.90
CA LEU A 59 6.57 -28.75 37.26
C LEU A 59 5.66 -28.29 36.10
N ILE A 60 5.86 -28.80 34.89
CA ILE A 60 5.03 -28.50 33.74
C ILE A 60 3.87 -29.50 33.71
N GLY A 61 2.71 -29.07 34.19
CA GLY A 61 1.53 -29.92 34.38
C GLY A 61 1.02 -30.58 33.04
N THR A 62 0.38 -31.72 33.17
CA THR A 62 -0.12 -32.56 32.07
C THR A 62 -1.27 -31.90 31.27
N ASP A 63 -1.99 -30.97 31.84
CA ASP A 63 -3.11 -30.27 31.19
C ASP A 63 -2.67 -29.25 30.13
N LEU A 64 -1.37 -28.95 30.06
CA LEU A 64 -0.76 -28.07 29.06
C LEU A 64 0.02 -28.87 27.99
N SER A 65 -0.24 -30.15 27.82
CA SER A 65 0.62 -31.10 27.10
C SER A 65 0.94 -30.68 25.66
N THR A 66 -0.02 -30.18 24.89
CA THR A 66 0.19 -29.78 23.47
C THR A 66 0.95 -28.46 23.37
N ALA A 67 0.60 -27.48 24.21
CA ALA A 67 1.30 -26.18 24.27
C ALA A 67 2.71 -26.33 24.86
N ALA A 68 2.87 -27.21 25.86
CA ALA A 68 4.16 -27.53 26.46
C ALA A 68 5.09 -28.27 25.50
N GLU A 69 4.58 -29.14 24.67
CA GLU A 69 5.36 -29.87 23.66
C GLU A 69 5.83 -28.96 22.51
N ALA A 70 4.95 -28.09 22.03
CA ALA A 70 5.31 -27.03 21.08
C ALA A 70 6.34 -26.07 21.69
N LEU A 71 6.16 -25.67 22.94
CA LEU A 71 7.08 -24.80 23.65
C LEU A 71 8.44 -25.45 23.90
N ARG A 72 8.49 -26.74 24.28
CA ARG A 72 9.74 -27.51 24.41
C ARG A 72 10.48 -27.62 23.08
N SER A 73 9.77 -27.86 21.98
CA SER A 73 10.36 -27.88 20.65
C SER A 73 10.96 -26.53 20.27
N LEU A 74 10.28 -25.43 20.58
CA LEU A 74 10.77 -24.08 20.35
C LEU A 74 11.96 -23.73 21.25
N LEU A 75 11.91 -24.07 22.53
CA LEU A 75 12.99 -23.85 23.49
C LEU A 75 14.22 -24.71 23.17
N ALA A 76 14.05 -25.94 22.72
CA ALA A 76 15.15 -26.82 22.30
C ALA A 76 15.92 -26.25 21.09
N THR A 77 15.29 -25.46 20.24
CA THR A 77 15.96 -24.76 19.13
C THR A 77 16.69 -23.49 19.58
N ALA A 78 16.45 -23.00 20.80
CA ALA A 78 17.01 -21.77 21.35
C ALA A 78 18.38 -21.94 22.01
N VAL A 79 18.81 -23.18 22.26
CA VAL A 79 20.04 -23.49 23.01
C VAL A 79 21.24 -23.56 22.08
N SER A 80 21.73 -22.41 21.66
CA SER A 80 23.16 -22.18 21.41
C SER A 80 23.49 -20.83 22.07
N PRO A 81 24.28 -20.82 23.15
CA PRO A 81 24.80 -19.55 23.65
C PRO A 81 25.61 -18.93 22.53
N ALA A 82 25.22 -17.74 22.11
CA ALA A 82 26.06 -16.92 21.25
C ALA A 82 27.39 -16.72 21.97
N GLU A 83 28.50 -17.19 21.38
CA GLU A 83 29.82 -16.88 21.92
C GLU A 83 29.93 -15.35 22.07
N PRO A 84 30.55 -14.86 23.17
CA PRO A 84 30.73 -13.43 23.35
C PRO A 84 31.55 -12.89 22.19
N VAL A 85 30.91 -12.11 21.35
CA VAL A 85 31.53 -11.47 20.20
C VAL A 85 32.40 -10.35 20.73
N THR A 86 33.71 -10.60 20.79
CA THR A 86 34.69 -9.55 21.06
C THR A 86 34.80 -8.67 19.81
N ALA A 87 34.02 -7.60 19.76
CA ALA A 87 34.07 -6.60 18.69
C ALA A 87 35.47 -5.95 18.69
N ARG A 88 36.14 -6.00 17.55
CA ARG A 88 37.34 -5.19 17.30
C ARG A 88 36.90 -3.74 17.20
N SER A 89 37.17 -2.96 18.26
CA SER A 89 36.84 -1.54 18.33
C SER A 89 37.67 -0.77 17.31
N ALA A 90 37.02 -0.27 16.25
CA ALA A 90 37.53 0.92 15.58
C ALA A 90 37.03 2.11 16.42
N ALA A 91 37.91 2.76 17.15
CA ALA A 91 37.55 3.97 17.90
C ALA A 91 36.98 5.03 16.94
N ARG A 92 36.01 5.83 17.40
CA ARG A 92 35.48 7.00 16.68
C ARG A 92 36.66 7.84 16.15
N PRO A 93 36.69 8.26 14.87
CA PRO A 93 37.78 9.03 14.30
C PRO A 93 38.12 10.27 15.16
N ALA A 94 39.40 10.52 15.37
CA ALA A 94 39.84 11.68 16.17
C ALA A 94 39.49 13.03 15.52
N THR A 95 39.16 13.04 14.22
CA THR A 95 38.80 14.21 13.44
C THR A 95 37.30 14.19 13.16
N GLY A 96 36.59 15.30 13.38
CA GLY A 96 35.15 15.47 13.17
C GLY A 96 34.57 16.49 14.14
N PRO A 97 33.32 16.98 13.91
CA PRO A 97 32.70 17.98 14.78
C PRO A 97 32.48 17.45 16.20
N ALA A 98 32.68 18.34 17.17
CA ALA A 98 32.40 18.03 18.58
C ALA A 98 30.88 18.00 18.83
N VAL A 99 30.42 17.09 19.70
CA VAL A 99 29.02 16.99 20.07
C VAL A 99 28.68 18.02 21.16
N ARG A 100 27.60 18.78 20.96
CA ARG A 100 27.04 19.69 21.97
C ARG A 100 25.60 19.28 22.27
N ALA A 101 25.41 18.53 23.34
CA ALA A 101 24.11 17.92 23.64
C ALA A 101 23.80 17.87 25.13
N VAL A 102 22.51 17.66 25.43
CA VAL A 102 22.04 17.13 26.72
C VAL A 102 21.72 15.66 26.50
N LEU A 103 22.32 14.78 27.30
CA LEU A 103 22.08 13.32 27.23
C LEU A 103 21.25 12.89 28.46
N ALA A 104 20.13 12.24 28.17
CA ALA A 104 19.23 11.64 29.16
C ALA A 104 18.87 10.21 28.76
N GLY A 105 18.29 9.45 29.67
CA GLY A 105 17.83 8.09 29.39
C GLY A 105 18.09 7.13 30.58
N ASP A 106 18.13 5.84 30.26
CA ASP A 106 18.43 4.79 31.23
C ASP A 106 19.89 4.89 31.71
N ASP A 107 20.12 4.74 32.99
CA ASP A 107 21.43 5.03 33.63
C ASP A 107 22.59 4.23 33.01
N ASP A 108 22.37 2.95 32.71
CA ASP A 108 23.39 2.08 32.11
C ASP A 108 23.67 2.47 30.64
N LEU A 109 22.65 2.86 29.84
CA LEU A 109 22.84 3.36 28.48
C LEU A 109 23.57 4.70 28.48
N VAL A 110 23.19 5.61 29.38
CA VAL A 110 23.87 6.90 29.55
C VAL A 110 25.32 6.69 29.97
N ALA A 111 25.59 5.76 30.90
CA ALA A 111 26.95 5.44 31.33
C ALA A 111 27.79 4.86 30.15
N ALA A 112 27.26 3.89 29.44
CA ALA A 112 27.92 3.29 28.26
C ALA A 112 28.22 4.32 27.17
N ALA A 113 27.24 5.17 26.83
CA ALA A 113 27.43 6.24 25.85
C ALA A 113 28.51 7.25 26.31
N ARG A 114 28.46 7.69 27.57
CA ARG A 114 29.45 8.66 28.12
C ARG A 114 30.87 8.12 28.15
N ALA A 115 31.06 6.84 28.36
CA ALA A 115 32.37 6.19 28.35
C ALA A 115 33.08 6.33 26.96
N ARG A 116 32.36 6.74 25.92
CA ARG A 116 32.88 6.90 24.53
C ARG A 116 32.98 8.36 24.10
N LEU A 117 32.82 9.35 25.01
CA LEU A 117 32.96 10.77 24.69
C LEU A 117 34.42 11.12 24.45
N ARG A 118 34.64 12.05 23.50
CA ARG A 118 35.97 12.66 23.27
C ARG A 118 36.16 13.85 24.21
N GLY A 119 37.40 14.28 24.36
CA GLY A 119 37.74 15.40 25.24
C GLY A 119 37.22 16.77 24.76
N ASP A 120 36.86 16.91 23.49
CA ASP A 120 36.28 18.11 22.91
C ASP A 120 34.73 18.12 22.88
N ASP A 121 34.10 16.99 23.25
CA ASP A 121 32.63 16.90 23.34
C ASP A 121 32.11 17.61 24.60
N ASP A 122 31.10 18.49 24.45
CA ASP A 122 30.40 19.17 25.55
C ASP A 122 28.99 18.54 25.72
N VAL A 123 28.94 17.38 26.38
CA VAL A 123 27.72 16.64 26.64
C VAL A 123 27.35 16.70 28.12
N ARG A 124 26.20 17.28 28.45
CA ARG A 124 25.71 17.44 29.79
C ARG A 124 24.71 16.33 30.14
N PRO A 125 24.94 15.53 31.18
CA PRO A 125 23.95 14.57 31.60
C PRO A 125 22.75 15.29 32.23
N ALA A 126 21.53 14.82 31.95
CA ALA A 126 20.33 15.16 32.66
C ALA A 126 19.85 13.94 33.45
N PRO A 127 19.40 14.11 34.72
CA PRO A 127 18.81 13.00 35.44
C PRO A 127 17.57 12.47 34.72
N VAL A 128 17.27 11.20 34.89
CA VAL A 128 16.01 10.62 34.43
C VAL A 128 14.88 11.29 35.22
N ALA A 129 14.31 12.33 34.65
CA ALA A 129 13.24 13.14 35.20
C ALA A 129 12.04 13.10 34.25
N ALA A 130 10.92 13.68 34.66
CA ALA A 130 9.77 13.81 33.79
C ALA A 130 10.19 14.39 32.43
N PRO A 131 9.67 13.89 31.28
CA PRO A 131 10.09 14.29 29.93
C PRO A 131 10.18 15.80 29.70
N ARG A 132 9.24 16.56 30.30
CA ARG A 132 9.22 18.03 30.19
C ARG A 132 10.43 18.70 30.87
N THR A 133 10.92 18.16 31.98
CA THR A 133 12.09 18.68 32.68
C THR A 133 13.35 18.51 31.85
N VAL A 134 13.51 17.36 31.20
CA VAL A 134 14.65 17.04 30.35
C VAL A 134 14.65 17.94 29.09
N ALA A 135 13.49 18.08 28.44
CA ALA A 135 13.34 18.95 27.29
C ALA A 135 13.60 20.45 27.64
N THR A 136 13.13 20.91 28.82
CA THR A 136 13.39 22.26 29.28
C THR A 136 14.88 22.51 29.56
N ALA A 137 15.61 21.52 30.08
CA ALA A 137 17.05 21.61 30.29
C ALA A 137 17.80 21.75 28.94
N ALA A 138 17.39 21.01 27.89
CA ALA A 138 17.98 21.13 26.57
C ALA A 138 17.65 22.49 25.93
N PHE A 139 16.42 22.95 26.04
CA PHE A 139 15.99 24.27 25.55
C PHE A 139 16.83 25.41 26.20
N SER A 140 16.96 25.40 27.52
CA SER A 140 17.72 26.41 28.26
C SER A 140 19.22 26.41 27.90
N ALA A 141 19.75 25.26 27.48
CA ALA A 141 21.15 25.12 27.05
C ALA A 141 21.35 25.43 25.56
N ALA A 142 20.29 25.65 24.78
CA ALA A 142 20.28 25.77 23.30
C ALA A 142 21.07 24.63 22.63
N ARG A 143 20.78 23.37 23.01
CA ARG A 143 21.50 22.16 22.61
C ARG A 143 20.59 21.11 22.04
N LEU A 144 21.17 20.18 21.27
CA LEU A 144 20.54 18.93 20.89
C LEU A 144 20.20 18.11 22.15
N LEU A 145 18.97 17.62 22.27
CA LEU A 145 18.59 16.62 23.26
C LEU A 145 18.80 15.22 22.66
N ILE A 146 19.59 14.38 23.35
CA ILE A 146 19.74 12.95 23.01
C ILE A 146 19.08 12.16 24.14
N VAL A 147 18.18 11.23 23.80
CA VAL A 147 17.51 10.38 24.77
C VAL A 147 17.73 8.92 24.44
N ALA A 148 18.44 8.19 25.32
CA ALA A 148 18.76 6.79 25.17
C ALA A 148 17.89 5.92 26.08
N LEU A 149 17.00 5.11 25.49
CA LEU A 149 16.12 4.20 26.25
C LEU A 149 16.27 2.76 25.75
N LYS A 150 16.00 1.80 26.64
CA LYS A 150 15.85 0.39 26.26
C LYS A 150 14.57 0.17 25.49
N GLY A 151 14.55 -0.87 24.67
CA GLY A 151 13.39 -1.24 23.87
C GLY A 151 12.12 -1.46 24.68
N GLY A 152 10.98 -1.27 24.01
CA GLY A 152 9.67 -1.40 24.63
C GLY A 152 9.14 -0.12 25.29
N ARG A 153 9.83 1.00 25.16
CA ARG A 153 9.42 2.30 25.76
C ARG A 153 8.97 3.32 24.71
N GLU A 154 8.37 2.86 23.63
CA GLU A 154 7.90 3.71 22.51
C GLU A 154 6.99 4.85 22.99
N ARG A 155 6.10 4.57 23.94
CA ARG A 155 5.18 5.59 24.46
C ARG A 155 5.91 6.78 25.07
N GLU A 156 7.01 6.53 25.77
CA GLU A 156 7.81 7.60 26.39
C GLU A 156 8.49 8.47 25.33
N PHE A 157 8.98 7.86 24.24
CA PHE A 157 9.51 8.61 23.10
C PHE A 157 8.43 9.45 22.41
N ILE A 158 7.19 8.93 22.25
CA ILE A 158 6.07 9.68 21.68
C ILE A 158 5.69 10.87 22.56
N ASP A 159 5.61 10.67 23.89
CA ASP A 159 5.32 11.76 24.83
C ASP A 159 6.41 12.83 24.80
N LEU A 160 7.68 12.41 24.70
CA LEU A 160 8.82 13.30 24.58
C LEU A 160 8.80 14.07 23.24
N ASP A 161 8.46 13.40 22.15
CA ASP A 161 8.33 13.98 20.81
C ASP A 161 7.38 15.18 20.82
N ARG A 162 6.20 15.00 21.42
CA ARG A 162 5.19 16.05 21.58
C ARG A 162 5.68 17.22 22.41
N ILE A 163 6.35 16.92 23.53
CA ILE A 163 6.91 17.95 24.41
C ILE A 163 8.03 18.74 23.72
N CYS A 164 8.93 18.05 23.02
CA CYS A 164 10.01 18.69 22.27
C CYS A 164 9.47 19.55 21.13
N HIS A 165 8.39 19.09 20.47
CA HIS A 165 7.68 19.90 19.47
C HIS A 165 7.14 21.20 20.06
N ASP A 166 6.43 21.12 21.20
CA ASP A 166 5.85 22.30 21.88
C ASP A 166 6.93 23.29 22.35
N LEU A 167 8.04 22.79 22.85
CA LEU A 167 9.17 23.59 23.32
C LEU A 167 10.15 23.98 22.22
N ARG A 168 9.95 23.52 21.00
CA ARG A 168 10.84 23.73 19.85
C ARG A 168 12.27 23.25 20.11
N VAL A 169 12.42 22.10 20.75
CA VAL A 169 13.71 21.48 21.05
C VAL A 169 14.03 20.43 19.99
N PRO A 170 15.11 20.55 19.21
CA PRO A 170 15.58 19.48 18.36
C PRO A 170 16.10 18.31 19.21
N TRP A 171 15.75 17.08 18.82
CA TRP A 171 16.13 15.93 19.61
C TRP A 171 16.41 14.68 18.76
N LEU A 172 17.21 13.76 19.33
CA LEU A 172 17.63 12.52 18.71
C LEU A 172 17.29 11.34 19.61
N PRO A 173 16.30 10.52 19.24
CA PRO A 173 16.00 9.27 19.96
C PRO A 173 17.10 8.25 19.70
N VAL A 174 17.45 7.49 20.75
CA VAL A 174 18.37 6.36 20.70
C VAL A 174 17.72 5.20 21.45
N GLU A 175 17.46 4.11 20.76
CA GLU A 175 16.80 2.94 21.32
C GLU A 175 17.70 1.72 21.21
N LEU A 176 18.05 1.09 22.34
CA LEU A 176 18.73 -0.19 22.36
C LEU A 176 17.73 -1.31 22.51
N THR A 177 17.61 -2.13 21.48
CA THR A 177 16.71 -3.30 21.47
C THR A 177 17.46 -4.52 20.96
N ARG A 178 17.61 -5.55 21.79
CA ARG A 178 18.13 -6.87 21.37
C ARG A 178 19.48 -6.79 20.66
N GLY A 179 20.39 -5.98 21.17
CA GLY A 179 21.73 -5.80 20.59
C GLY A 179 21.79 -4.94 19.33
N ARG A 180 20.67 -4.32 18.92
CA ARG A 180 20.59 -3.32 17.87
C ARG A 180 20.36 -1.95 18.45
N LEU A 181 21.09 -0.97 17.97
CA LEU A 181 20.93 0.42 18.35
C LEU A 181 20.23 1.18 17.21
N TRP A 182 19.06 1.71 17.50
CA TRP A 182 18.28 2.55 16.60
C TRP A 182 18.52 4.00 16.95
N VAL A 183 18.95 4.81 15.98
CA VAL A 183 19.31 6.21 16.17
C VAL A 183 18.53 7.08 15.19
N GLY A 184 17.76 8.02 15.69
CA GLY A 184 16.96 8.93 14.87
C GLY A 184 15.46 8.59 14.80
N PRO A 185 14.70 9.37 13.97
CA PRO A 185 15.19 10.47 13.14
C PRO A 185 15.72 11.65 13.97
N LEU A 186 16.55 12.52 13.40
CA LEU A 186 16.82 13.82 13.99
C LEU A 186 15.55 14.67 13.89
N VAL A 187 14.79 14.71 14.98
CA VAL A 187 13.54 15.45 15.02
C VAL A 187 13.79 16.94 15.12
N THR A 188 13.34 17.67 14.12
CA THR A 188 13.36 19.14 14.07
C THR A 188 11.91 19.64 14.14
N PRO A 189 11.50 20.32 15.21
CA PRO A 189 10.12 20.76 15.38
C PRO A 189 9.61 21.60 14.21
N GLY A 190 8.56 21.12 13.52
CA GLY A 190 7.95 21.78 12.37
C GLY A 190 8.57 21.46 11.01
N VAL A 191 9.64 20.66 10.94
CA VAL A 191 10.31 20.27 9.69
C VAL A 191 10.60 18.77 9.67
N GLY A 192 10.21 18.10 8.59
CA GLY A 192 10.48 16.70 8.36
C GLY A 192 9.70 15.76 9.29
N ALA A 193 10.19 14.53 9.40
CA ALA A 193 9.57 13.47 10.18
C ALA A 193 9.81 13.63 11.68
N SER A 194 8.78 13.30 12.45
CA SER A 194 8.83 13.16 13.90
C SER A 194 9.18 11.72 14.30
N TYR A 195 9.43 11.49 15.61
CA TYR A 195 9.54 10.14 16.12
C TYR A 195 8.22 9.36 15.99
N GLU A 196 7.09 10.05 16.18
CA GLU A 196 5.77 9.44 16.02
C GLU A 196 5.53 8.97 14.58
N ASP A 197 6.03 9.73 13.57
CA ASP A 197 5.99 9.29 12.17
C ASP A 197 6.85 8.03 11.95
N ALA A 198 8.08 8.01 12.47
CA ALA A 198 8.95 6.84 12.37
C ALA A 198 8.35 5.59 13.04
N ALA A 199 7.75 5.73 14.22
CA ALA A 199 7.08 4.65 14.93
C ALA A 199 5.88 4.12 14.13
N ALA A 200 5.06 5.02 13.58
CA ALA A 200 3.89 4.68 12.77
C ALA A 200 4.30 3.98 11.46
N ARG A 201 5.32 4.48 10.76
CA ARG A 201 5.85 3.85 9.54
C ARG A 201 6.40 2.44 9.82
N ARG A 202 7.17 2.28 10.90
CA ARG A 202 7.66 0.96 11.34
C ARG A 202 6.53 -0.02 11.67
N LEU A 203 5.44 0.46 12.26
CA LEU A 203 4.26 -0.36 12.51
C LEU A 203 3.53 -0.73 11.21
N ALA A 204 3.37 0.20 10.27
CA ALA A 204 2.73 -0.04 8.99
C ALA A 204 3.55 -1.01 8.09
N SER A 205 4.89 -0.94 8.17
CA SER A 205 5.79 -1.82 7.41
C SER A 205 5.99 -3.20 8.06
N ALA A 206 5.48 -3.41 9.28
CA ALA A 206 5.64 -4.66 9.99
C ALA A 206 4.80 -5.78 9.35
N ARG A 207 5.42 -6.94 9.10
CA ARG A 207 4.71 -8.14 8.55
C ARG A 207 3.52 -8.58 9.42
N ASN A 208 3.60 -8.32 10.72
CA ASN A 208 2.54 -8.60 11.68
C ASN A 208 2.48 -7.47 12.70
N ALA A 209 1.46 -6.62 12.59
CA ALA A 209 1.27 -5.47 13.45
C ALA A 209 1.08 -5.87 14.94
N THR A 210 0.46 -7.01 15.23
CA THR A 210 0.27 -7.51 16.60
C THR A 210 1.62 -7.87 17.22
N VAL A 211 2.47 -8.58 16.49
CA VAL A 211 3.83 -8.91 16.93
C VAL A 211 4.64 -7.62 17.14
N HIS A 212 4.59 -6.71 16.18
CA HIS A 212 5.31 -5.44 16.28
C HIS A 212 4.89 -4.65 17.54
N ARG A 213 3.59 -4.47 17.77
CA ARG A 213 3.09 -3.77 18.97
C ARG A 213 3.55 -4.44 20.25
N ALA A 214 3.54 -5.78 20.31
CA ALA A 214 4.03 -6.50 21.48
C ALA A 214 5.54 -6.29 21.69
N LEU A 215 6.35 -6.27 20.63
CA LEU A 215 7.78 -5.98 20.73
C LEU A 215 8.08 -4.55 21.20
N ARG A 216 7.14 -3.62 21.06
CA ARG A 216 7.24 -2.22 21.53
C ARG A 216 6.79 -2.02 22.98
N THR A 217 6.44 -3.11 23.69
CA THR A 217 6.17 -3.11 25.14
C THR A 217 7.30 -3.82 25.88
N PRO A 218 7.56 -3.47 27.18
CA PRO A 218 8.59 -4.15 27.94
C PRO A 218 8.36 -5.65 28.01
N ALA A 219 9.44 -6.44 27.90
CA ALA A 219 9.37 -7.87 28.12
C ALA A 219 9.15 -8.20 29.61
N VAL A 220 8.43 -9.29 29.89
CA VAL A 220 8.33 -9.80 31.27
C VAL A 220 9.71 -10.34 31.68
N GLY A 221 10.26 -9.79 32.76
CA GLY A 221 11.62 -10.14 33.23
C GLY A 221 12.75 -9.28 32.65
N GLY A 222 12.40 -8.27 31.82
CA GLY A 222 13.36 -7.34 31.18
C GLY A 222 13.86 -7.80 29.82
N ASP A 223 14.60 -6.91 29.16
CA ASP A 223 15.27 -7.19 27.89
C ASP A 223 16.45 -8.16 28.11
N GLN A 224 16.49 -9.25 27.36
CA GLN A 224 17.54 -10.28 27.42
C GLN A 224 18.70 -10.02 26.44
N GLY A 225 18.77 -8.80 25.87
CA GLY A 225 19.88 -8.39 24.99
C GLY A 225 21.24 -8.32 25.70
N PRO A 226 22.34 -8.16 24.94
CA PRO A 226 23.65 -7.93 25.51
C PRO A 226 23.67 -6.65 26.35
N ASP A 227 24.58 -6.57 27.34
CA ASP A 227 24.74 -5.37 28.16
C ASP A 227 25.18 -4.19 27.25
N ALA A 228 24.67 -3.01 27.55
CA ALA A 228 25.03 -1.79 26.82
C ALA A 228 26.55 -1.53 26.84
N ALA A 229 27.23 -1.89 27.93
CA ALA A 229 28.68 -1.76 28.07
C ALA A 229 29.47 -2.71 27.16
N ASP A 230 28.87 -3.82 26.73
CA ASP A 230 29.48 -4.81 25.84
C ASP A 230 29.45 -4.40 24.36
N LEU A 231 28.82 -3.27 24.02
CA LEU A 231 28.60 -2.79 22.65
C LEU A 231 29.31 -1.45 22.34
N PRO A 232 30.61 -1.29 22.68
CA PRO A 232 31.30 0.01 22.56
C PRO A 232 31.32 0.55 21.12
N VAL A 233 31.39 -0.31 20.12
CA VAL A 233 31.42 0.07 18.70
C VAL A 233 30.10 0.70 18.25
N LEU A 234 28.96 0.25 18.78
CA LEU A 234 27.67 0.84 18.46
C LEU A 234 27.56 2.26 19.03
N TRP A 235 28.09 2.49 20.24
CA TRP A 235 28.11 3.83 20.84
C TRP A 235 29.05 4.79 20.11
N ASP A 236 30.20 4.31 19.60
CA ASP A 236 31.07 5.11 18.76
C ASP A 236 30.35 5.55 17.48
N ALA A 237 29.64 4.62 16.83
CA ALA A 237 28.84 4.91 15.63
C ALA A 237 27.66 5.87 15.93
N MET A 238 26.98 5.70 17.07
CA MET A 238 25.94 6.63 17.52
C MET A 238 26.50 8.04 17.69
N TRP A 239 27.70 8.19 18.31
CA TRP A 239 28.31 9.51 18.48
C TRP A 239 28.72 10.16 17.16
N GLU A 240 29.06 9.40 16.12
CA GLU A 240 29.26 9.95 14.77
C GLU A 240 27.97 10.60 14.24
N LEU A 241 26.82 9.90 14.37
CA LEU A 241 25.53 10.42 13.96
C LEU A 241 25.10 11.62 14.82
N ALA A 242 25.30 11.55 16.13
CA ALA A 242 25.01 12.65 17.04
C ALA A 242 25.89 13.90 16.78
N ALA A 243 27.13 13.72 16.34
CA ALA A 243 27.98 14.84 15.97
C ALA A 243 27.46 15.55 14.71
N ALA A 244 27.06 14.80 13.70
CA ALA A 244 26.43 15.36 12.50
C ALA A 244 25.13 16.11 12.84
N ALA A 245 24.29 15.51 13.70
CA ALA A 245 23.05 16.13 14.20
C ALA A 245 23.32 17.42 15.00
N SER A 246 24.31 17.39 15.91
CA SER A 246 24.70 18.55 16.73
C SER A 246 25.23 19.71 15.89
N ASP A 247 26.05 19.39 14.88
CA ASP A 247 26.58 20.38 13.94
C ASP A 247 25.45 21.00 13.09
N ALA A 248 24.50 20.18 12.65
CA ALA A 248 23.32 20.64 11.92
C ALA A 248 22.44 21.56 12.76
N VAL A 249 22.23 21.23 14.04
CA VAL A 249 21.49 22.10 15.01
C VAL A 249 22.20 23.42 15.25
N ALA A 250 23.54 23.44 15.22
CA ALA A 250 24.33 24.64 15.47
C ALA A 250 24.38 25.60 14.27
N ARG A 251 24.11 25.12 13.05
CA ARG A 251 24.05 25.95 11.84
C ARG A 251 22.63 26.57 11.74
N ASP A 252 22.55 27.84 11.36
CA ASP A 252 21.29 28.52 11.04
C ASP A 252 20.69 27.91 9.76
N GLY A 253 20.02 26.79 9.86
CA GLY A 253 19.47 26.08 8.70
C GLY A 253 19.25 24.60 8.96
N LEU A 254 18.43 24.25 9.95
CA LEU A 254 17.97 22.87 10.24
C LEU A 254 17.32 22.16 9.03
N GLU A 255 17.07 22.90 7.96
CA GLU A 255 16.48 22.40 6.71
C GLU A 255 17.42 21.46 5.95
N GLU A 256 18.73 21.68 6.05
CA GLU A 256 19.78 20.87 5.41
C GLU A 256 20.36 19.77 6.34
N ALA A 257 19.86 19.69 7.59
CA ALA A 257 20.28 18.68 8.52
C ALA A 257 19.91 17.27 7.98
N PRO A 258 20.72 16.22 8.26
CA PRO A 258 20.36 14.83 7.94
C PRO A 258 19.23 14.34 8.86
N GLY A 259 18.03 14.85 8.60
CA GLY A 259 16.77 14.45 9.23
C GLY A 259 16.04 13.42 8.39
N ASP A 260 14.91 12.96 8.85
CA ASP A 260 14.04 12.01 8.14
C ASP A 260 14.69 10.65 7.85
N VAL A 261 15.67 10.25 8.67
CA VAL A 261 16.34 8.94 8.58
C VAL A 261 16.46 8.33 9.98
N VAL A 262 16.09 7.07 10.10
CA VAL A 262 16.42 6.23 11.24
C VAL A 262 17.56 5.31 10.89
N HIS A 263 18.62 5.32 11.67
CA HIS A 263 19.76 4.43 11.50
C HIS A 263 19.63 3.20 12.39
N GLU A 264 19.80 2.02 11.81
CA GLU A 264 19.91 0.75 12.53
C GLU A 264 21.40 0.35 12.55
N LEU A 265 21.93 0.11 13.76
CA LEU A 265 23.32 -0.26 14.00
C LEU A 265 23.37 -1.60 14.73
N TRP A 266 24.13 -2.57 14.22
CA TRP A 266 24.27 -3.86 14.91
C TRP A 266 25.64 -4.49 14.63
N LEU A 267 25.97 -5.53 15.39
CA LEU A 267 27.17 -6.33 15.17
C LEU A 267 26.79 -7.65 14.53
N GLU A 268 27.48 -7.99 13.45
CA GLU A 268 27.37 -9.28 12.78
C GLU A 268 28.75 -9.88 12.62
N GLY A 269 28.99 -11.04 13.25
CA GLY A 269 30.34 -11.65 13.26
C GLY A 269 31.43 -10.76 13.87
N GLY A 270 31.06 -9.82 14.76
CA GLY A 270 31.99 -8.84 15.37
C GLY A 270 32.25 -7.59 14.54
N GLU A 271 31.66 -7.48 13.35
CA GLU A 271 31.75 -6.30 12.50
C GLU A 271 30.53 -5.40 12.64
N LEU A 272 30.74 -4.08 12.65
CA LEU A 272 29.66 -3.11 12.64
C LEU A 272 28.92 -3.16 11.30
N ARG A 273 27.61 -3.37 11.38
CA ARG A 273 26.66 -3.21 10.28
C ARG A 273 25.82 -1.96 10.51
N ARG A 274 25.46 -1.30 9.43
CA ARG A 274 24.64 -0.08 9.44
C ARG A 274 23.59 -0.17 8.33
N ALA A 275 22.34 0.19 8.67
CA ALA A 275 21.30 0.47 7.70
C ALA A 275 20.72 1.87 7.98
N ALA A 276 20.26 2.51 6.93
CA ALA A 276 19.60 3.82 6.99
C ALA A 276 18.20 3.68 6.39
N HIS A 277 17.19 4.04 7.15
CA HIS A 277 15.80 3.89 6.81
C HIS A 277 15.17 5.27 6.65
N PRO A 278 14.84 5.72 5.42
CA PRO A 278 14.14 6.98 5.18
C PRO A 278 12.77 7.01 5.85
N VAL A 279 12.41 8.13 6.45
CA VAL A 279 11.12 8.30 7.12
C VAL A 279 10.38 9.46 6.51
N LEU A 280 9.40 9.18 5.66
CA LEU A 280 8.51 10.22 5.16
C LEU A 280 7.46 10.54 6.23
N PRO A 281 7.22 11.83 6.56
CA PRO A 281 6.15 12.22 7.48
C PRO A 281 4.80 11.61 7.06
N LEU A 282 3.91 11.34 8.02
CA LEU A 282 2.57 10.83 7.69
C LEU A 282 1.75 11.90 6.92
N PRO A 283 0.85 11.50 6.01
CA PRO A 283 0.15 12.41 5.10
C PRO A 283 -0.63 13.55 5.79
N HIS A 284 -1.15 13.30 6.99
CA HIS A 284 -1.95 14.29 7.76
C HIS A 284 -1.09 15.26 8.58
N ARG A 285 0.24 15.11 8.58
CA ARG A 285 1.13 15.99 9.33
C ARG A 285 1.23 17.37 8.67
N ARG A 286 1.09 18.41 9.49
CA ARG A 286 1.23 19.82 9.08
C ARG A 286 2.66 20.31 9.34
N THR A 287 3.65 19.53 8.92
CA THR A 287 5.06 19.90 8.97
C THR A 287 5.54 20.30 7.59
N ARG A 288 6.62 21.08 7.51
CA ARG A 288 7.29 21.31 6.24
C ARG A 288 8.05 20.04 5.86
N HIS A 289 7.64 19.40 4.78
CA HIS A 289 8.32 18.22 4.27
C HIS A 289 9.68 18.59 3.68
N ARG A 290 10.69 17.76 3.91
CA ARG A 290 11.94 17.79 3.16
C ARG A 290 11.74 17.13 1.80
N ALA A 291 12.63 17.45 0.85
CA ALA A 291 12.65 16.74 -0.42
C ALA A 291 13.23 15.33 -0.20
N HIS A 292 12.60 14.36 -0.84
CA HIS A 292 13.01 12.95 -0.87
C HIS A 292 13.19 12.50 -2.31
N ASP A 293 13.90 11.42 -2.52
CA ASP A 293 13.93 10.73 -3.79
C ASP A 293 12.81 9.67 -3.87
N VAL A 294 12.48 9.25 -5.08
CA VAL A 294 11.48 8.18 -5.30
C VAL A 294 11.90 6.89 -4.61
N ASP A 295 13.20 6.62 -4.55
CA ASP A 295 13.75 5.43 -3.89
C ASP A 295 13.50 5.44 -2.38
N ASP A 296 13.33 6.60 -1.73
CA ASP A 296 12.99 6.72 -0.31
C ASP A 296 11.59 6.19 0.03
N LEU A 297 10.72 6.02 -0.99
CA LEU A 297 9.43 5.37 -0.82
C LEU A 297 9.55 3.86 -0.53
N VAL A 298 10.70 3.26 -0.88
CA VAL A 298 10.91 1.80 -0.79
C VAL A 298 11.88 1.50 0.35
N ASP A 299 11.35 1.04 1.47
CA ASP A 299 12.17 0.62 2.61
C ASP A 299 11.45 -0.44 3.45
N GLU A 300 12.16 -1.50 3.84
CA GLU A 300 11.57 -2.63 4.57
C GLU A 300 11.08 -2.29 5.99
N ARG A 301 11.53 -1.18 6.57
CA ARG A 301 11.22 -0.76 7.94
C ARG A 301 10.29 0.42 8.04
N THR A 302 10.36 1.35 7.08
CA THR A 302 9.71 2.66 7.15
C THR A 302 9.05 3.10 5.85
N GLY A 303 9.21 2.33 4.77
CA GLY A 303 8.71 2.70 3.45
C GLY A 303 7.19 2.73 3.33
N VAL A 304 6.71 3.46 2.36
CA VAL A 304 5.34 3.31 1.82
C VAL A 304 5.23 1.97 1.10
N ILE A 305 6.32 1.56 0.46
CA ILE A 305 6.52 0.25 -0.17
C ILE A 305 7.59 -0.46 0.66
N THR A 306 7.28 -1.67 1.14
CA THR A 306 8.25 -2.40 1.99
C THR A 306 9.29 -3.14 1.19
N ARG A 307 8.98 -3.53 -0.03
CA ARG A 307 9.92 -4.13 -1.00
C ARG A 307 9.30 -4.23 -2.38
N ILE A 308 10.17 -4.32 -3.37
CA ILE A 308 9.84 -4.69 -4.75
C ILE A 308 10.58 -5.99 -5.06
N ARG A 309 9.92 -6.93 -5.70
CA ARG A 309 10.46 -8.25 -6.01
C ARG A 309 10.09 -8.71 -7.41
N ASP A 310 10.96 -9.53 -8.01
CA ASP A 310 10.68 -10.21 -9.26
C ASP A 310 9.53 -11.20 -9.10
N VAL A 311 8.60 -11.21 -10.04
CA VAL A 311 7.63 -12.28 -10.19
C VAL A 311 8.25 -13.37 -11.06
N ARG A 312 8.26 -14.59 -10.55
CA ARG A 312 8.70 -15.74 -11.33
C ARG A 312 7.52 -16.24 -12.16
N HIS A 313 7.62 -16.01 -13.46
CA HIS A 313 6.59 -16.40 -14.41
C HIS A 313 6.52 -17.90 -14.66
N HIS A 314 5.33 -18.35 -15.05
CA HIS A 314 5.11 -19.69 -15.58
C HIS A 314 5.85 -19.86 -16.92
N GLU A 315 6.26 -21.08 -17.27
CA GLU A 315 7.01 -21.38 -18.51
C GLU A 315 6.27 -21.00 -19.81
N ARG A 316 4.95 -20.83 -19.74
CA ARG A 316 4.10 -20.39 -20.85
C ARG A 316 3.96 -18.87 -20.97
N VAL A 317 4.72 -18.13 -20.22
CA VAL A 317 4.81 -16.67 -20.36
C VAL A 317 6.05 -16.34 -21.18
N PRO A 318 5.99 -15.41 -22.12
CA PRO A 318 7.18 -15.02 -22.89
C PRO A 318 8.32 -14.56 -22.00
N ALA A 319 9.53 -15.01 -22.27
CA ALA A 319 10.71 -14.73 -21.45
C ALA A 319 11.02 -13.22 -21.33
N GLY A 320 10.57 -12.41 -22.30
CA GLY A 320 10.74 -10.95 -22.26
C GLY A 320 9.74 -10.23 -21.35
N LEU A 321 8.71 -10.90 -20.82
CA LEU A 321 7.80 -10.26 -19.86
C LEU A 321 8.49 -10.13 -18.49
N VAL A 322 8.66 -8.91 -18.04
CA VAL A 322 9.17 -8.59 -16.70
C VAL A 322 8.01 -8.09 -15.85
N THR A 323 7.78 -8.72 -14.70
CA THR A 323 6.79 -8.26 -13.73
C THR A 323 7.47 -8.02 -12.38
N ARG A 324 7.21 -6.85 -11.81
CA ARG A 324 7.60 -6.44 -10.47
C ARG A 324 6.40 -6.44 -9.57
N GLN A 325 6.52 -7.02 -8.42
CA GLN A 325 5.49 -6.96 -7.38
C GLN A 325 6.00 -6.12 -6.21
N ALA A 326 5.24 -5.08 -5.88
CA ALA A 326 5.48 -4.22 -4.74
C ALA A 326 4.59 -4.66 -3.57
N ASP A 327 5.19 -4.87 -2.41
CA ASP A 327 4.48 -5.08 -1.14
C ASP A 327 4.33 -3.71 -0.47
N VAL A 328 3.10 -3.21 -0.37
CA VAL A 328 2.79 -1.89 0.21
C VAL A 328 2.63 -2.01 1.72
N ALA A 329 3.15 -1.03 2.48
CA ALA A 329 2.97 -0.97 3.93
C ALA A 329 1.49 -0.91 4.30
N ASP A 330 1.08 -1.61 5.38
CA ASP A 330 -0.32 -1.65 5.80
C ASP A 330 -0.68 -0.42 6.65
N ILE A 331 -1.09 0.65 5.98
CA ILE A 331 -1.45 1.91 6.63
C ILE A 331 -2.65 1.76 7.59
N ARG A 332 -3.45 0.69 7.48
CA ARG A 332 -4.54 0.39 8.44
C ARG A 332 -4.04 0.14 9.85
N ALA A 333 -2.77 -0.21 9.99
CA ALA A 333 -2.14 -0.38 11.31
C ALA A 333 -2.08 0.93 12.11
N VAL A 334 -2.08 2.09 11.44
CA VAL A 334 -1.86 3.42 12.03
C VAL A 334 -2.92 4.45 11.66
N THR A 335 -3.80 4.15 10.70
CA THR A 335 -4.91 5.01 10.28
C THR A 335 -6.22 4.23 10.23
N ALA A 336 -7.33 4.94 10.10
CA ALA A 336 -8.65 4.33 9.89
C ALA A 336 -8.91 3.98 8.40
N TRP A 337 -8.03 4.35 7.47
CA TRP A 337 -8.25 4.20 6.03
C TRP A 337 -7.85 2.80 5.55
N ALA A 338 -8.55 2.32 4.52
CA ALA A 338 -8.22 1.07 3.85
C ALA A 338 -6.96 1.20 3.00
N ASN A 339 -6.35 0.08 2.65
CA ASN A 339 -5.16 0.02 1.80
C ASN A 339 -5.13 -1.25 0.95
N ASN A 340 -4.49 -1.16 -0.22
CA ASN A 340 -4.13 -2.31 -1.04
C ASN A 340 -2.67 -2.67 -0.73
N VAL A 341 -2.43 -3.88 -0.30
CA VAL A 341 -1.11 -4.32 0.17
C VAL A 341 -0.21 -4.92 -0.90
N LEU A 342 -0.77 -5.20 -2.10
CA LEU A 342 -0.03 -5.74 -3.24
C LEU A 342 -0.32 -4.91 -4.50
N CYS A 343 0.74 -4.49 -5.17
CA CYS A 343 0.70 -3.78 -6.45
C CYS A 343 1.69 -4.39 -7.43
N GLN A 344 1.47 -4.19 -8.74
CA GLN A 344 2.32 -4.79 -9.76
C GLN A 344 2.64 -3.79 -10.88
N GLY A 345 3.82 -3.97 -11.47
CA GLY A 345 4.19 -3.31 -12.70
C GLY A 345 4.75 -4.31 -13.69
N SER A 346 4.35 -4.24 -14.96
CA SER A 346 4.80 -5.17 -15.98
C SER A 346 5.14 -4.46 -17.29
N ALA A 347 6.21 -4.94 -17.93
CA ALA A 347 6.63 -4.47 -19.23
C ALA A 347 7.37 -5.59 -20.01
N PHE A 348 7.36 -5.52 -21.35
CA PHE A 348 8.20 -6.40 -22.16
C PHE A 348 9.59 -5.81 -22.30
N ASP A 349 10.62 -6.62 -22.01
CA ASP A 349 12.05 -6.33 -22.17
C ASP A 349 12.52 -5.02 -21.50
N ASP A 350 11.77 -4.51 -20.51
CA ASP A 350 12.04 -3.25 -19.82
C ASP A 350 11.78 -3.35 -18.31
N ALA A 351 12.82 -3.72 -17.57
CA ALA A 351 12.75 -3.84 -16.11
C ALA A 351 12.52 -2.49 -15.42
N ALA A 352 13.11 -1.41 -15.94
CA ALA A 352 12.97 -0.07 -15.36
C ALA A 352 11.52 0.44 -15.47
N SER A 353 10.87 0.21 -16.60
CA SER A 353 9.44 0.52 -16.77
C SER A 353 8.56 -0.34 -15.86
N ALA A 354 8.90 -1.61 -15.63
CA ALA A 354 8.18 -2.48 -14.71
C ALA A 354 8.32 -2.00 -13.25
N ASP A 355 9.54 -1.62 -12.82
CA ASP A 355 9.80 -1.04 -11.48
C ASP A 355 9.01 0.27 -11.31
N ALA A 356 9.10 1.20 -12.26
CA ALA A 356 8.39 2.47 -12.22
C ALA A 356 6.85 2.28 -12.18
N ALA A 357 6.33 1.29 -12.91
CA ALA A 357 4.90 0.96 -12.89
C ALA A 357 4.46 0.38 -11.53
N ALA A 358 5.28 -0.50 -10.90
CA ALA A 358 4.98 -1.05 -9.58
C ALA A 358 4.98 0.03 -8.49
N VAL A 359 5.93 0.97 -8.52
CA VAL A 359 5.95 2.14 -7.63
C VAL A 359 4.73 3.02 -7.92
N GLY A 360 4.44 3.31 -9.20
CA GLY A 360 3.30 4.12 -9.63
C GLY A 360 1.99 3.57 -9.07
N GLU A 361 1.68 2.29 -9.32
CA GLU A 361 0.46 1.67 -8.81
C GLU A 361 0.40 1.70 -7.27
N SER A 362 1.53 1.50 -6.59
CA SER A 362 1.58 1.55 -5.13
C SER A 362 1.17 2.91 -4.58
N VAL A 363 1.68 4.00 -5.14
CA VAL A 363 1.32 5.36 -4.68
C VAL A 363 -0.08 5.78 -5.15
N GLU A 364 -0.58 5.28 -6.28
CA GLU A 364 -1.97 5.44 -6.71
C GLU A 364 -2.94 4.85 -5.68
N ARG A 365 -2.68 3.59 -5.27
CA ARG A 365 -3.48 2.91 -4.25
C ARG A 365 -3.37 3.58 -2.89
N TYR A 366 -2.17 4.02 -2.53
CA TYR A 366 -1.91 4.74 -1.28
C TYR A 366 -2.68 6.07 -1.25
N CYS A 367 -2.45 6.97 -2.19
CA CYS A 367 -3.11 8.28 -2.24
C CYS A 367 -4.62 8.17 -2.47
N GLY A 368 -5.07 7.18 -3.26
CA GLY A 368 -6.49 6.94 -3.52
C GLY A 368 -7.30 6.47 -2.30
N ASN A 369 -6.62 6.11 -1.20
CA ASN A 369 -7.26 5.67 0.04
C ASN A 369 -7.16 6.67 1.20
N ILE A 370 -6.44 7.78 1.05
CA ILE A 370 -6.20 8.75 2.14
C ILE A 370 -7.05 10.00 1.91
N LEU A 371 -8.08 10.17 2.74
CA LEU A 371 -9.10 11.21 2.57
C LEU A 371 -8.80 12.54 3.25
N ASP A 372 -8.00 12.55 4.28
CA ASP A 372 -7.81 13.69 5.19
C ASP A 372 -6.80 14.73 4.70
N THR A 373 -6.35 14.59 3.45
CA THR A 373 -5.44 15.57 2.82
C THR A 373 -6.16 16.70 2.07
N LEU A 374 -7.43 16.52 1.71
CA LEU A 374 -8.23 17.52 1.00
C LEU A 374 -9.33 18.10 1.89
N PRO A 375 -9.72 19.38 1.67
CA PRO A 375 -10.89 19.94 2.34
C PRO A 375 -12.17 19.22 1.90
N VAL A 376 -13.03 18.89 2.85
CA VAL A 376 -14.29 18.19 2.63
C VAL A 376 -15.48 19.09 2.97
N LYS A 377 -16.50 19.15 2.09
CA LYS A 377 -17.80 19.74 2.37
C LYS A 377 -18.86 18.65 2.42
N HIS A 378 -19.82 18.78 3.30
CA HIS A 378 -21.00 17.91 3.35
C HIS A 378 -22.27 18.69 3.00
N GLY A 379 -23.10 18.14 2.14
CA GLY A 379 -24.38 18.74 1.73
C GLY A 379 -24.88 18.15 0.41
N SER A 380 -26.07 18.58 -0.02
CA SER A 380 -26.59 18.22 -1.34
C SER A 380 -26.10 19.17 -2.42
N PHE A 381 -26.14 18.75 -3.68
CA PHE A 381 -25.83 19.60 -4.82
C PHE A 381 -26.68 20.90 -4.79
N ALA A 382 -27.96 20.80 -4.49
CA ALA A 382 -28.86 21.97 -4.38
C ALA A 382 -28.44 22.93 -3.27
N GLN A 383 -27.92 22.42 -2.14
CA GLN A 383 -27.39 23.24 -1.05
C GLN A 383 -26.09 23.96 -1.46
N LEU A 384 -25.13 23.23 -2.08
CA LEU A 384 -23.88 23.81 -2.56
C LEU A 384 -24.12 24.92 -3.58
N ARG A 385 -25.02 24.68 -4.55
CA ARG A 385 -25.40 25.70 -5.54
C ARG A 385 -25.98 26.96 -4.91
N ARG A 386 -26.90 26.80 -3.93
CA ARG A 386 -27.46 27.95 -3.19
C ARG A 386 -26.41 28.73 -2.40
N ALA A 387 -25.39 28.04 -1.92
CA ALA A 387 -24.24 28.64 -1.23
C ALA A 387 -23.19 29.24 -2.20
N GLY A 388 -23.43 29.23 -3.51
CA GLY A 388 -22.49 29.71 -4.50
C GLY A 388 -21.23 28.85 -4.72
N VAL A 389 -21.25 27.59 -4.23
CA VAL A 389 -20.15 26.63 -4.41
C VAL A 389 -20.29 25.97 -5.78
N PRO A 390 -19.29 26.06 -6.67
CA PRO A 390 -19.33 25.40 -7.96
C PRO A 390 -19.18 23.87 -7.77
N ALA A 391 -20.25 23.12 -7.99
CA ALA A 391 -20.29 21.67 -7.82
C ALA A 391 -20.71 20.98 -9.12
N LEU A 392 -20.17 19.79 -9.34
CA LEU A 392 -20.57 18.90 -10.46
C LEU A 392 -22.04 18.50 -10.30
N ASP A 393 -22.82 18.76 -11.34
CA ASP A 393 -24.21 18.30 -11.38
C ASP A 393 -24.25 16.76 -11.46
N PRO A 394 -24.86 16.06 -10.47
CA PRO A 394 -24.95 14.61 -10.46
C PRO A 394 -25.56 13.99 -11.72
N ARG A 395 -26.44 14.73 -12.41
CA ARG A 395 -27.09 14.24 -13.65
C ARG A 395 -26.11 14.08 -14.81
N ARG A 396 -24.92 14.68 -14.73
CA ARG A 396 -23.84 14.49 -15.73
C ARG A 396 -23.07 13.17 -15.54
N LEU A 397 -23.20 12.52 -14.39
CA LEU A 397 -22.57 11.22 -14.11
C LEU A 397 -23.43 10.10 -14.68
N VAL A 398 -22.80 9.11 -15.30
CA VAL A 398 -23.48 7.89 -15.71
C VAL A 398 -23.34 6.88 -14.60
N LEU A 399 -24.41 6.70 -13.80
CA LEU A 399 -24.47 5.72 -12.72
C LEU A 399 -25.44 4.58 -13.09
N TYR A 400 -26.52 4.45 -12.37
CA TYR A 400 -27.43 3.31 -12.55
C TYR A 400 -28.77 3.73 -13.19
N SER A 401 -29.42 2.80 -13.87
CA SER A 401 -30.74 3.01 -14.49
C SER A 401 -31.86 3.04 -13.45
N ASP A 402 -33.03 3.56 -13.84
CA ASP A 402 -34.24 3.53 -13.00
C ASP A 402 -34.63 2.09 -12.64
N ARG A 403 -34.43 1.16 -13.57
CA ARG A 403 -34.69 -0.27 -13.35
C ARG A 403 -33.77 -0.88 -12.30
N GLN A 404 -32.48 -0.54 -12.34
CA GLN A 404 -31.51 -1.00 -11.35
C GLN A 404 -31.86 -0.45 -9.95
N TYR A 405 -32.15 0.85 -9.83
CA TYR A 405 -32.55 1.42 -8.53
C TYR A 405 -33.84 0.86 -7.98
N ALA A 406 -34.77 0.40 -8.84
CA ALA A 406 -36.01 -0.22 -8.44
C ALA A 406 -35.90 -1.72 -8.12
N ALA A 407 -34.73 -2.34 -8.42
CA ALA A 407 -34.54 -3.78 -8.21
C ALA A 407 -34.43 -4.11 -6.71
N PRO A 408 -35.09 -5.16 -6.23
CA PRO A 408 -34.98 -5.59 -4.84
C PRO A 408 -33.57 -5.95 -4.47
N GLY A 409 -33.06 -5.38 -3.36
CA GLY A 409 -31.70 -5.65 -2.86
C GLY A 409 -30.59 -4.93 -3.62
N PHE A 410 -30.91 -3.97 -4.50
CA PHE A 410 -29.88 -3.15 -5.13
C PHE A 410 -29.14 -2.31 -4.07
N PRO A 411 -27.79 -2.35 -4.02
CA PRO A 411 -27.05 -1.83 -2.87
C PRO A 411 -26.84 -0.31 -2.89
N PHE A 412 -27.14 0.36 -4.01
CA PHE A 412 -26.83 1.79 -4.16
C PHE A 412 -28.10 2.64 -4.14
N VAL A 413 -27.96 3.86 -3.60
CA VAL A 413 -28.99 4.89 -3.62
C VAL A 413 -28.71 5.91 -4.73
N ARG A 414 -29.78 6.52 -5.26
CA ARG A 414 -29.64 7.50 -6.33
C ARG A 414 -28.92 8.76 -5.83
N LEU A 415 -27.84 9.13 -6.50
CA LEU A 415 -27.20 10.42 -6.33
C LEU A 415 -27.97 11.47 -7.14
N ASP A 416 -28.87 12.18 -6.49
CA ASP A 416 -29.65 13.27 -7.08
C ASP A 416 -29.24 14.64 -6.54
N ALA A 417 -29.99 15.68 -6.90
CA ALA A 417 -29.70 17.04 -6.49
C ALA A 417 -29.92 17.31 -5.00
N ASP A 418 -30.71 16.50 -4.32
CA ASP A 418 -31.14 16.72 -2.94
C ASP A 418 -30.47 15.80 -1.92
N LEU A 419 -29.85 14.69 -2.36
CA LEU A 419 -29.12 13.78 -1.48
C LEU A 419 -27.86 14.45 -0.90
N PRO A 420 -27.72 14.58 0.43
CA PRO A 420 -26.51 15.07 1.04
C PRO A 420 -25.39 14.03 0.95
N VAL A 421 -24.24 14.41 0.39
CA VAL A 421 -23.01 13.61 0.30
C VAL A 421 -21.79 14.46 0.65
N HIS A 422 -20.62 13.82 0.70
CA HIS A 422 -19.37 14.53 0.86
C HIS A 422 -18.79 14.94 -0.50
N TRP A 423 -18.20 16.13 -0.54
CA TRP A 423 -17.63 16.74 -1.72
C TRP A 423 -16.18 17.17 -1.46
N VAL A 424 -15.33 17.00 -2.47
CA VAL A 424 -13.94 17.47 -2.45
C VAL A 424 -13.67 18.35 -3.66
N PRO A 425 -12.70 19.31 -3.57
CA PRO A 425 -12.42 20.24 -4.66
C PRO A 425 -11.62 19.56 -5.76
N GLY A 426 -11.98 19.84 -7.00
CA GLY A 426 -11.23 19.55 -8.21
C GLY A 426 -11.14 20.79 -9.09
N ARG A 427 -10.54 20.64 -10.26
CA ARG A 427 -10.43 21.70 -11.28
C ARG A 427 -10.82 21.17 -12.65
N SER A 428 -11.63 21.92 -13.38
CA SER A 428 -11.84 21.67 -14.80
C SER A 428 -10.49 21.71 -15.54
N ALA A 429 -10.17 20.65 -16.27
CA ALA A 429 -8.93 20.60 -17.04
C ALA A 429 -8.93 21.54 -18.25
N VAL A 430 -10.12 21.97 -18.70
CA VAL A 430 -10.34 22.88 -19.81
C VAL A 430 -10.25 24.34 -19.36
N THR A 431 -11.01 24.71 -18.31
CA THR A 431 -11.15 26.10 -17.90
C THR A 431 -10.28 26.50 -16.71
N GLY A 432 -9.69 25.52 -16.01
CA GLY A 432 -8.93 25.74 -14.78
C GLY A 432 -9.79 26.13 -13.55
N ARG A 433 -11.12 26.26 -13.71
CA ARG A 433 -12.01 26.66 -12.63
C ARG A 433 -12.20 25.55 -11.60
N GLU A 434 -12.36 25.94 -10.35
CA GLU A 434 -12.70 25.00 -9.27
C GLU A 434 -14.08 24.39 -9.52
N VAL A 435 -14.19 23.08 -9.27
CA VAL A 435 -15.44 22.29 -9.34
C VAL A 435 -15.41 21.26 -8.21
N TRP A 436 -16.36 21.32 -7.27
CA TRP A 436 -16.50 20.32 -6.22
C TRP A 436 -17.17 19.07 -6.78
N VAL A 437 -16.60 17.91 -6.48
CA VAL A 437 -17.05 16.60 -6.97
C VAL A 437 -17.39 15.68 -5.80
N PRO A 438 -18.32 14.70 -5.97
CA PRO A 438 -18.63 13.74 -4.91
C PRO A 438 -17.37 12.94 -4.52
N ALA A 439 -17.07 12.88 -3.22
CA ALA A 439 -15.88 12.20 -2.71
C ALA A 439 -15.87 10.69 -3.02
N SER A 440 -17.07 10.06 -3.11
CA SER A 440 -17.23 8.67 -3.54
C SER A 440 -16.77 8.38 -4.98
N MET A 441 -16.65 9.41 -5.82
CA MET A 441 -16.09 9.31 -7.17
C MET A 441 -14.58 9.49 -7.19
N VAL A 442 -13.98 9.93 -6.08
CA VAL A 442 -12.54 10.26 -6.00
C VAL A 442 -11.77 9.13 -5.33
N TYR A 443 -12.23 8.65 -4.18
CA TYR A 443 -11.51 7.70 -3.34
C TYR A 443 -11.96 6.25 -3.55
N VAL A 444 -11.00 5.32 -3.43
CA VAL A 444 -11.18 3.92 -3.79
C VAL A 444 -11.99 3.14 -2.76
N ASN A 445 -11.69 3.34 -1.47
CA ASN A 445 -12.39 2.69 -0.36
C ASN A 445 -13.23 3.69 0.42
N TRP A 446 -14.00 4.52 -0.31
CA TRP A 446 -15.07 5.30 0.29
C TRP A 446 -16.03 4.36 1.03
N TYR A 447 -16.89 4.77 1.86
CA TYR A 447 -17.78 3.95 2.69
C TYR A 447 -17.07 3.10 3.76
N SER A 448 -15.89 3.53 4.20
CA SER A 448 -15.13 2.91 5.28
C SER A 448 -14.86 3.90 6.41
N ALA A 449 -14.39 3.43 7.54
CA ALA A 449 -14.00 4.25 8.69
C ALA A 449 -15.08 5.30 9.08
N ASP A 450 -14.69 6.56 9.24
CA ASP A 450 -15.59 7.64 9.65
C ASP A 450 -16.68 7.98 8.61
N VAL A 451 -16.52 7.54 7.38
CA VAL A 451 -17.48 7.74 6.29
C VAL A 451 -18.27 6.46 5.94
N ALA A 452 -18.17 5.42 6.75
CA ALA A 452 -18.91 4.15 6.57
C ALA A 452 -20.43 4.33 6.56
N ALA A 453 -20.94 5.37 7.23
CA ALA A 453 -22.36 5.71 7.25
C ALA A 453 -22.83 6.60 6.08
N ALA A 454 -21.92 7.00 5.18
CA ALA A 454 -22.28 7.78 4.00
C ALA A 454 -23.20 6.96 3.07
N PRO A 455 -24.22 7.60 2.42
CA PRO A 455 -25.10 6.88 1.52
C PRO A 455 -24.31 6.27 0.35
N PRO A 456 -24.43 4.95 0.08
CA PRO A 456 -23.71 4.30 -0.99
C PRO A 456 -24.33 4.70 -2.34
N THR A 457 -23.68 5.59 -3.08
CA THR A 457 -24.18 6.12 -4.35
C THR A 457 -23.65 5.41 -5.57
N ASN A 458 -22.47 4.79 -5.46
CA ASN A 458 -21.76 4.17 -6.58
C ASN A 458 -20.74 3.13 -6.11
N PHE A 459 -20.42 2.21 -6.99
CA PHE A 459 -19.21 1.39 -6.87
C PHE A 459 -17.99 2.31 -7.01
N CYS A 460 -17.06 2.20 -6.07
CA CYS A 460 -15.83 3.01 -6.07
C CYS A 460 -14.81 2.34 -6.98
N ALA A 461 -14.76 2.78 -8.24
CA ALA A 461 -13.82 2.25 -9.23
C ALA A 461 -12.43 2.87 -9.08
N PHE A 462 -11.40 2.11 -9.46
CA PHE A 462 -10.01 2.58 -9.51
C PHE A 462 -9.72 3.46 -10.72
N ALA A 463 -10.41 3.23 -11.84
CA ALA A 463 -10.17 3.89 -13.12
C ALA A 463 -10.15 5.41 -13.03
N GLY A 464 -9.12 6.01 -13.60
CA GLY A 464 -8.89 7.46 -13.60
C GLY A 464 -8.05 7.96 -12.42
N ILE A 465 -7.44 7.07 -11.60
CA ILE A 465 -6.35 7.43 -10.69
C ILE A 465 -5.04 7.08 -11.38
N ALA A 466 -4.12 8.03 -11.46
CA ALA A 466 -2.80 7.77 -12.00
C ALA A 466 -1.71 8.55 -11.27
N ALA A 467 -0.53 7.91 -11.17
CA ALA A 467 0.69 8.52 -10.65
C ALA A 467 1.68 8.84 -11.78
N GLY A 468 2.59 9.74 -11.49
CA GLY A 468 3.69 10.04 -12.40
C GLY A 468 4.69 11.05 -11.86
N PRO A 469 5.82 11.24 -12.56
CA PRO A 469 6.86 12.19 -12.17
C PRO A 469 6.43 13.65 -12.32
N SER A 470 5.23 13.89 -12.83
CA SER A 470 4.64 15.23 -12.92
C SER A 470 3.12 15.15 -13.01
N LEU A 471 2.47 16.24 -12.62
CA LEU A 471 1.02 16.40 -12.77
C LEU A 471 0.56 16.19 -14.23
N GLU A 472 1.33 16.65 -15.21
CA GLU A 472 1.01 16.48 -16.62
C GLU A 472 0.99 15.00 -17.03
N PHE A 473 2.00 14.24 -16.60
CA PHE A 473 2.08 12.80 -16.87
C PHE A 473 0.90 12.07 -16.20
N ALA A 474 0.65 12.35 -14.93
CA ALA A 474 -0.42 11.72 -14.17
C ALA A 474 -1.81 11.99 -14.80
N VAL A 475 -2.11 13.23 -15.17
CA VAL A 475 -3.38 13.58 -15.85
C VAL A 475 -3.51 12.88 -17.20
N THR A 476 -2.41 12.81 -17.99
CA THR A 476 -2.42 12.12 -19.28
C THR A 476 -2.76 10.64 -19.10
N SER A 477 -2.09 9.95 -18.17
CA SER A 477 -2.32 8.53 -17.89
C SER A 477 -3.71 8.26 -17.34
N ALA A 478 -4.22 9.13 -16.46
CA ALA A 478 -5.58 9.02 -15.92
C ALA A 478 -6.66 9.15 -17.01
N ILE A 479 -6.46 10.04 -17.98
CA ILE A 479 -7.40 10.19 -19.10
C ILE A 479 -7.30 8.99 -20.05
N GLU A 480 -6.09 8.48 -20.33
CA GLU A 480 -5.91 7.25 -21.11
C GLU A 480 -6.72 6.11 -20.49
N GLU A 481 -6.62 5.90 -19.18
CA GLU A 481 -7.35 4.84 -18.49
C GLU A 481 -8.88 5.06 -18.53
N ILE A 482 -9.35 6.29 -18.37
CA ILE A 482 -10.79 6.59 -18.49
C ILE A 482 -11.32 6.24 -19.88
N ILE A 483 -10.60 6.61 -20.94
CA ILE A 483 -10.99 6.30 -22.33
C ILE A 483 -10.94 4.80 -22.58
N GLU A 484 -9.92 4.12 -22.06
CA GLU A 484 -9.79 2.66 -22.10
C GLU A 484 -11.00 1.97 -21.49
N ARG A 485 -11.32 2.30 -20.23
CA ARG A 485 -12.44 1.66 -19.51
C ARG A 485 -13.79 2.01 -20.13
N HIS A 486 -13.94 3.23 -20.60
CA HIS A 486 -15.13 3.66 -21.35
C HIS A 486 -15.34 2.83 -22.63
N ALA A 487 -14.34 2.76 -23.49
CA ALA A 487 -14.42 1.98 -24.73
C ALA A 487 -14.66 0.49 -24.47
N THR A 488 -14.00 -0.06 -23.44
CA THR A 488 -14.18 -1.44 -22.99
C THR A 488 -15.61 -1.73 -22.59
N MET A 489 -16.21 -0.89 -21.72
CA MET A 489 -17.56 -1.12 -21.25
C MET A 489 -18.62 -0.85 -22.31
N VAL A 490 -18.42 0.15 -23.18
CA VAL A 490 -19.31 0.38 -24.33
C VAL A 490 -19.31 -0.83 -25.27
N TRP A 491 -18.14 -1.37 -25.60
CA TRP A 491 -18.01 -2.57 -26.44
C TRP A 491 -18.68 -3.78 -25.82
N TRP A 492 -18.31 -4.08 -24.57
CA TRP A 492 -18.73 -5.29 -23.88
C TRP A 492 -20.24 -5.32 -23.60
N LEU A 493 -20.77 -4.23 -23.05
CA LEU A 493 -22.19 -4.15 -22.67
C LEU A 493 -23.12 -4.14 -23.89
N ASN A 494 -22.67 -3.63 -25.05
CA ASN A 494 -23.45 -3.72 -26.28
C ASN A 494 -23.30 -5.07 -27.00
N GLY A 495 -22.38 -5.93 -26.59
CA GLY A 495 -22.16 -7.24 -27.24
C GLY A 495 -21.85 -7.13 -28.72
N HIS A 496 -21.13 -6.10 -29.15
CA HIS A 496 -20.87 -5.81 -30.56
C HIS A 496 -19.53 -6.39 -31.02
N ALA A 497 -19.54 -7.36 -31.95
CA ALA A 497 -18.33 -7.96 -32.50
C ALA A 497 -17.58 -6.95 -33.38
N LEU A 498 -16.40 -6.52 -32.96
CA LEU A 498 -15.50 -5.65 -33.71
C LEU A 498 -14.43 -6.47 -34.45
N PRO A 499 -13.97 -6.03 -35.65
CA PRO A 499 -12.98 -6.78 -36.45
C PRO A 499 -11.62 -6.82 -35.76
N ARG A 500 -10.91 -7.96 -35.91
CA ARG A 500 -9.51 -8.10 -35.50
C ARG A 500 -8.61 -7.17 -36.32
N VAL A 501 -7.62 -6.58 -35.68
CA VAL A 501 -6.61 -5.75 -36.37
C VAL A 501 -5.45 -6.63 -36.84
N GLU A 502 -5.17 -6.65 -38.14
CA GLU A 502 -4.06 -7.40 -38.73
C GLU A 502 -2.82 -6.51 -38.92
N GLY A 503 -1.64 -7.14 -38.89
CA GLY A 503 -0.36 -6.45 -39.06
C GLY A 503 0.12 -5.69 -37.80
N VAL A 504 -0.38 -6.04 -36.64
CA VAL A 504 0.05 -5.44 -35.36
C VAL A 504 1.42 -5.98 -34.98
N PRO A 505 2.46 -5.14 -34.87
CA PRO A 505 3.73 -5.55 -34.33
C PRO A 505 3.53 -5.77 -32.79
N ALA A 506 3.56 -7.02 -32.37
CA ALA A 506 3.38 -7.39 -30.98
C ALA A 506 4.55 -8.25 -30.50
N PRO A 507 4.84 -8.29 -29.18
CA PRO A 507 5.77 -9.22 -28.62
C PRO A 507 5.43 -10.66 -28.97
N ALA A 508 6.44 -11.54 -28.98
CA ALA A 508 6.24 -12.96 -29.27
C ALA A 508 5.24 -13.59 -28.29
N VAL A 509 4.35 -14.40 -28.83
CA VAL A 509 3.37 -15.17 -28.03
C VAL A 509 3.99 -16.51 -27.66
N ALA A 510 3.76 -16.98 -26.43
CA ALA A 510 4.25 -18.26 -25.95
C ALA A 510 3.68 -19.44 -26.77
N ALA A 511 4.43 -20.54 -26.84
CA ALA A 511 3.95 -21.76 -27.50
C ALA A 511 2.67 -22.27 -26.82
N GLY A 512 1.68 -22.64 -27.66
CA GLY A 512 0.37 -23.09 -27.17
C GLY A 512 -0.62 -21.95 -26.82
N ALA A 513 -0.17 -20.69 -26.89
CA ALA A 513 -1.05 -19.53 -26.74
C ALA A 513 -1.33 -18.86 -28.09
N ARG A 514 -2.47 -18.17 -28.19
CA ARG A 514 -2.88 -17.37 -29.34
C ARG A 514 -3.27 -15.98 -28.86
N ALA A 515 -2.72 -14.94 -29.45
CA ALA A 515 -3.14 -13.58 -29.21
C ALA A 515 -3.81 -12.97 -30.43
N SER A 516 -4.89 -12.24 -30.22
CA SER A 516 -5.53 -11.41 -31.23
C SER A 516 -5.82 -10.02 -30.65
N PHE A 517 -5.88 -9.03 -31.52
CA PHE A 517 -6.06 -7.63 -31.14
C PHE A 517 -7.30 -7.06 -31.79
N VAL A 518 -8.11 -6.38 -31.00
CA VAL A 518 -9.31 -5.69 -31.44
C VAL A 518 -9.17 -4.22 -31.08
N HIS A 519 -9.42 -3.33 -32.05
CA HIS A 519 -9.53 -1.91 -31.77
C HIS A 519 -10.94 -1.59 -31.28
N LEU A 520 -11.05 -1.07 -30.06
CA LEU A 520 -12.30 -0.64 -29.48
C LEU A 520 -12.61 0.78 -29.97
N ASP A 521 -13.54 0.88 -30.92
CA ASP A 521 -13.99 2.17 -31.45
C ASP A 521 -14.61 3.00 -30.32
N ASN A 522 -14.35 4.31 -30.32
CA ASN A 522 -14.85 5.25 -29.32
C ASN A 522 -14.99 6.65 -29.93
N GLU A 523 -15.86 7.48 -29.33
CA GLU A 523 -16.16 8.83 -29.82
C GLU A 523 -15.00 9.82 -29.65
N PHE A 524 -13.96 9.45 -28.92
CA PHE A 524 -12.79 10.31 -28.67
C PHE A 524 -11.71 10.20 -29.74
N GLY A 525 -11.77 9.14 -30.58
CA GLY A 525 -10.78 8.87 -31.61
C GLY A 525 -9.39 8.53 -31.07
N VAL A 526 -9.31 7.99 -29.85
CA VAL A 526 -8.07 7.50 -29.24
C VAL A 526 -7.98 5.99 -29.50
N PRO A 527 -6.82 5.48 -29.96
CA PRO A 527 -6.64 4.04 -30.10
C PRO A 527 -6.76 3.31 -28.76
N VAL A 528 -7.71 2.40 -28.68
CA VAL A 528 -7.87 1.48 -27.53
C VAL A 528 -7.76 0.06 -28.05
N ALA A 529 -6.81 -0.71 -27.50
CA ALA A 529 -6.61 -2.10 -27.84
C ALA A 529 -7.22 -3.02 -26.78
N ALA A 530 -7.95 -4.04 -27.24
CA ALA A 530 -8.19 -5.26 -26.49
C ALA A 530 -7.24 -6.35 -27.01
N ALA A 531 -6.37 -6.88 -26.17
CA ALA A 531 -5.54 -8.04 -26.45
C ALA A 531 -6.21 -9.29 -25.87
N ILE A 532 -6.73 -10.14 -26.74
CA ILE A 532 -7.43 -11.37 -26.38
C ILE A 532 -6.40 -12.50 -26.41
N LEU A 533 -6.08 -13.07 -25.27
CA LEU A 533 -5.10 -14.13 -25.09
C LEU A 533 -5.79 -15.45 -24.75
N HIS A 534 -5.67 -16.42 -25.64
CA HIS A 534 -6.12 -17.79 -25.42
C HIS A 534 -4.94 -18.69 -25.06
N ASP A 535 -5.15 -19.57 -24.13
CA ASP A 535 -4.32 -20.76 -23.88
C ASP A 535 -5.16 -22.00 -24.18
N ASP A 536 -4.79 -22.71 -25.27
CA ASP A 536 -5.58 -23.82 -25.78
C ASP A 536 -5.40 -25.09 -24.90
N ASP A 537 -4.26 -25.23 -24.23
CA ASP A 537 -3.97 -26.37 -23.36
C ASP A 537 -4.72 -26.26 -22.02
N ASP A 538 -4.64 -25.10 -21.37
CA ASP A 538 -5.34 -24.83 -20.12
C ASP A 538 -6.79 -24.40 -20.34
N ARG A 539 -7.18 -24.16 -21.60
CA ARG A 539 -8.51 -23.68 -22.00
C ARG A 539 -8.88 -22.41 -21.22
N LEU A 540 -7.96 -21.45 -21.21
CA LEU A 540 -8.15 -20.14 -20.59
C LEU A 540 -8.30 -19.06 -21.66
N VAL A 541 -9.06 -18.03 -21.32
CA VAL A 541 -9.12 -16.78 -22.08
C VAL A 541 -9.09 -15.60 -21.13
N ASN A 542 -8.18 -14.68 -21.40
CA ASN A 542 -8.05 -13.42 -20.67
C ASN A 542 -7.93 -12.28 -21.68
N VAL A 543 -8.43 -11.12 -21.31
CA VAL A 543 -8.35 -9.92 -22.15
C VAL A 543 -7.68 -8.81 -21.35
N GLY A 544 -6.64 -8.23 -21.89
CA GLY A 544 -6.04 -6.99 -21.38
C GLY A 544 -6.43 -5.82 -22.25
N PHE A 545 -6.39 -4.62 -21.70
CA PHE A 545 -6.79 -3.39 -22.38
C PHE A 545 -5.70 -2.34 -22.27
N SER A 546 -5.62 -1.44 -23.25
CA SER A 546 -4.82 -0.23 -23.13
C SER A 546 -5.23 0.83 -24.13
N ALA A 547 -5.25 2.09 -23.69
CA ALA A 547 -5.34 3.26 -24.55
C ALA A 547 -3.96 3.90 -24.70
N ARG A 548 -3.51 4.16 -25.92
CA ARG A 548 -2.23 4.82 -26.24
C ARG A 548 -2.40 5.69 -27.50
N PRO A 549 -1.48 6.62 -27.77
CA PRO A 549 -1.54 7.44 -29.00
C PRO A 549 -1.53 6.65 -30.31
N ASP A 550 -0.91 5.47 -30.30
CA ASP A 550 -0.91 4.55 -31.45
C ASP A 550 -1.31 3.13 -31.03
N PHE A 551 -1.90 2.41 -31.96
CA PHE A 551 -2.47 1.10 -31.69
C PHE A 551 -1.42 0.02 -31.38
N ALA A 552 -0.23 0.10 -31.94
CA ALA A 552 0.82 -0.89 -31.69
C ALA A 552 1.29 -0.82 -30.25
N SER A 553 1.53 0.39 -29.74
CA SER A 553 1.85 0.62 -28.31
C SER A 553 0.71 0.20 -27.38
N ALA A 554 -0.54 0.49 -27.76
CA ALA A 554 -1.73 0.06 -27.03
C ALA A 554 -1.82 -1.48 -26.99
N ALA A 555 -1.63 -2.16 -28.11
CA ALA A 555 -1.68 -3.61 -28.22
C ALA A 555 -0.60 -4.30 -27.41
N SER A 556 0.63 -3.79 -27.42
CA SER A 556 1.73 -4.31 -26.60
C SER A 556 1.42 -4.22 -25.12
N LYS A 557 0.94 -3.07 -24.62
CA LYS A 557 0.57 -2.89 -23.21
C LYS A 557 -0.63 -3.74 -22.83
N ALA A 558 -1.65 -3.84 -23.69
CA ALA A 558 -2.81 -4.70 -23.48
C ALA A 558 -2.41 -6.18 -23.40
N LEU A 559 -1.45 -6.62 -24.22
CA LEU A 559 -0.93 -7.99 -24.18
C LEU A 559 -0.18 -8.27 -22.88
N THR A 560 0.60 -7.30 -22.37
CA THR A 560 1.25 -7.38 -21.06
C THR A 560 0.21 -7.66 -19.96
N GLU A 561 -0.87 -6.90 -19.94
CA GLU A 561 -1.96 -7.07 -18.98
C GLU A 561 -2.65 -8.43 -19.14
N ALA A 562 -2.93 -8.86 -20.38
CA ALA A 562 -3.56 -10.16 -20.63
C ALA A 562 -2.73 -11.34 -20.08
N TYR A 563 -1.38 -11.27 -20.18
CA TYR A 563 -0.51 -12.30 -19.63
C TYR A 563 -0.53 -12.30 -18.10
N THR A 564 -0.47 -11.15 -17.43
CA THR A 564 -0.50 -11.08 -15.97
C THR A 564 -1.84 -11.60 -15.42
N LEU A 565 -2.95 -11.27 -16.08
CA LEU A 565 -4.27 -11.81 -15.75
C LEU A 565 -4.35 -13.32 -15.97
N GLN A 566 -3.73 -13.83 -17.06
CA GLN A 566 -3.74 -15.27 -17.32
C GLN A 566 -2.93 -16.06 -16.31
N GLU A 567 -1.84 -15.50 -15.77
CA GLU A 567 -1.12 -16.13 -14.65
C GLU A 567 -1.99 -16.23 -13.40
N GLY A 568 -2.73 -15.18 -13.06
CA GLY A 568 -3.72 -15.22 -11.98
C GLY A 568 -4.79 -16.30 -12.22
N SER A 569 -5.27 -16.43 -13.45
CA SER A 569 -6.22 -17.47 -13.82
C SER A 569 -5.62 -18.88 -13.67
N ARG A 570 -4.35 -19.11 -14.06
CA ARG A 570 -3.66 -20.38 -13.83
C ARG A 570 -3.50 -20.71 -12.35
N ASP A 571 -3.13 -19.73 -11.54
CA ASP A 571 -3.01 -19.93 -10.09
C ASP A 571 -4.35 -20.37 -9.48
N LEU A 572 -5.44 -19.77 -9.91
CA LEU A 572 -6.80 -20.15 -9.47
C LEU A 572 -7.23 -21.57 -9.91
N LEU A 573 -6.58 -22.19 -10.89
CA LEU A 573 -6.85 -23.59 -11.26
C LEU A 573 -6.39 -24.58 -10.18
N HIS A 574 -5.46 -24.19 -9.32
CA HIS A 574 -4.86 -25.06 -8.31
C HIS A 574 -5.46 -24.77 -6.93
N ALA A 575 -5.93 -25.82 -6.23
CA ALA A 575 -6.56 -25.68 -4.91
C ALA A 575 -5.61 -25.08 -3.85
N ASP A 576 -4.30 -25.25 -4.03
CA ASP A 576 -3.24 -24.72 -3.20
C ASP A 576 -2.55 -23.49 -3.82
N GLY A 577 -3.16 -22.87 -4.82
CA GLY A 577 -2.69 -21.64 -5.47
C GLY A 577 -2.53 -20.50 -4.48
N LEU A 578 -1.69 -19.52 -4.83
CA LEU A 578 -1.42 -18.37 -3.97
C LEU A 578 -2.70 -17.60 -3.63
N HIS A 579 -3.57 -17.36 -4.60
CA HIS A 579 -4.84 -16.65 -4.39
C HIS A 579 -5.70 -17.32 -3.32
N TRP A 580 -5.84 -18.66 -3.36
CA TRP A 580 -6.63 -19.37 -2.35
C TRP A 580 -5.99 -19.34 -0.97
N ARG A 581 -4.65 -19.38 -0.88
CA ARG A 581 -3.93 -19.25 0.39
C ARG A 581 -4.13 -17.87 1.01
N VAL A 582 -3.88 -16.78 0.27
CA VAL A 582 -4.01 -15.41 0.79
C VAL A 582 -5.47 -15.05 1.13
N MET A 583 -6.46 -15.65 0.43
CA MET A 583 -7.87 -15.55 0.82
C MET A 583 -8.14 -16.26 2.16
N THR A 584 -7.56 -17.45 2.35
CA THR A 584 -7.70 -18.23 3.60
C THR A 584 -7.02 -17.53 4.77
N GLU A 585 -5.90 -16.87 4.53
CA GLU A 585 -5.15 -16.08 5.51
C GLU A 585 -5.80 -14.72 5.80
N GLY A 586 -6.83 -14.33 5.03
CA GLY A 586 -7.57 -13.08 5.19
C GLY A 586 -6.85 -11.83 4.67
N GLU A 587 -5.78 -12.02 3.89
CA GLU A 587 -5.06 -10.93 3.24
C GLU A 587 -5.78 -10.42 1.98
N LEU A 588 -6.52 -11.29 1.31
CA LEU A 588 -7.36 -10.98 0.16
C LEU A 588 -8.82 -11.26 0.50
N ASN A 589 -9.72 -10.33 0.09
CA ASN A 589 -11.16 -10.51 0.26
C ASN A 589 -11.68 -11.60 -0.68
N GLY A 590 -11.89 -12.79 -0.14
CA GLY A 590 -12.44 -13.94 -0.89
C GLY A 590 -13.96 -14.02 -0.93
N ARG A 591 -14.69 -13.04 -0.39
CA ARG A 591 -16.15 -13.12 -0.20
C ARG A 591 -16.94 -13.41 -1.48
N ALA A 592 -16.56 -12.82 -2.59
CA ALA A 592 -17.26 -12.98 -3.87
C ALA A 592 -16.88 -14.28 -4.61
N PHE A 593 -15.72 -14.87 -4.30
CA PHE A 593 -15.26 -16.09 -4.94
C PHE A 593 -16.10 -17.29 -4.54
N LYS A 594 -16.39 -18.16 -5.51
CA LYS A 594 -16.99 -19.46 -5.26
C LYS A 594 -15.90 -20.44 -4.79
N PRO A 595 -16.24 -21.49 -4.00
CA PRO A 595 -15.27 -22.51 -3.59
C PRO A 595 -14.55 -23.13 -4.78
N TRP A 596 -13.27 -23.50 -4.59
CA TRP A 596 -12.51 -24.16 -5.64
C TRP A 596 -13.17 -25.45 -6.14
N ARG A 597 -13.10 -25.67 -7.45
CA ARG A 597 -13.71 -26.80 -8.13
C ARG A 597 -12.74 -27.49 -9.09
N ALA A 598 -12.52 -28.80 -8.91
CA ALA A 598 -11.69 -29.60 -9.81
C ALA A 598 -12.30 -29.75 -11.21
N ASP A 599 -13.64 -29.73 -11.34
CA ASP A 599 -14.36 -29.86 -12.60
C ASP A 599 -14.51 -28.55 -13.37
N ARG A 600 -14.08 -27.43 -12.76
CA ARG A 600 -14.14 -26.08 -13.32
C ARG A 600 -15.56 -25.59 -13.75
N ARG A 601 -16.62 -26.24 -13.28
CA ARG A 601 -17.99 -25.88 -13.68
C ARG A 601 -18.54 -24.70 -12.87
N TYR A 602 -17.81 -23.61 -12.82
CA TYR A 602 -18.16 -22.44 -12.00
C TYR A 602 -19.46 -21.74 -12.41
N LEU A 603 -19.87 -21.83 -13.71
CA LEU A 603 -21.14 -21.28 -14.16
C LEU A 603 -22.36 -21.95 -13.50
N ASP A 604 -22.19 -23.15 -12.92
CA ASP A 604 -23.27 -23.82 -12.17
C ASP A 604 -23.44 -23.22 -10.76
N ASP A 605 -22.43 -22.50 -10.25
CA ASP A 605 -22.42 -21.90 -8.92
C ASP A 605 -22.80 -20.40 -8.96
N PHE A 606 -22.61 -19.73 -10.10
CA PHE A 606 -23.04 -18.35 -10.29
C PHE A 606 -24.51 -18.26 -10.71
N ARG A 607 -25.16 -17.20 -10.31
CA ARG A 607 -26.53 -16.89 -10.77
C ARG A 607 -26.53 -16.67 -12.28
N PRO A 608 -27.57 -17.10 -12.99
CA PRO A 608 -27.67 -16.88 -14.45
C PRO A 608 -27.66 -15.39 -14.86
N ASP A 609 -28.09 -14.50 -13.96
CA ASP A 609 -28.12 -13.04 -14.14
C ASP A 609 -26.84 -12.34 -13.65
N MET A 610 -25.84 -13.09 -13.15
CA MET A 610 -24.55 -12.61 -12.66
C MET A 610 -24.63 -11.56 -11.53
N HIS A 611 -25.75 -11.43 -10.84
CA HIS A 611 -25.89 -10.48 -9.72
C HIS A 611 -25.06 -10.84 -8.48
N ASP A 612 -24.46 -12.00 -8.43
CA ASP A 612 -23.50 -12.41 -7.41
C ASP A 612 -22.04 -12.31 -7.84
N CYS A 613 -21.79 -11.78 -9.06
CA CYS A 613 -20.48 -11.39 -9.53
C CYS A 613 -20.28 -9.90 -9.20
N ASP A 614 -20.12 -9.61 -7.90
CA ASP A 614 -20.14 -8.26 -7.31
C ASP A 614 -18.75 -7.70 -6.99
N ASP A 615 -17.69 -8.37 -7.46
CA ASP A 615 -16.29 -7.95 -7.38
C ASP A 615 -15.61 -8.15 -8.74
N LEU A 616 -14.73 -7.22 -9.12
CA LEU A 616 -14.03 -7.31 -10.42
C LEU A 616 -13.13 -8.55 -10.49
N MET A 617 -12.42 -8.89 -9.40
CA MET A 617 -11.51 -10.02 -9.38
C MET A 617 -12.22 -11.37 -9.61
N VAL A 618 -13.46 -11.51 -9.18
CA VAL A 618 -14.22 -12.75 -9.34
C VAL A 618 -14.60 -13.02 -10.80
N GLN A 619 -14.57 -12.02 -11.66
CA GLN A 619 -14.81 -12.18 -13.09
C GLN A 619 -13.83 -13.16 -13.75
N GLN A 620 -12.56 -13.19 -13.29
CA GLN A 620 -11.59 -14.20 -13.72
C GLN A 620 -12.03 -15.63 -13.39
N GLN A 621 -12.60 -15.85 -12.20
CA GLN A 621 -13.08 -17.18 -11.81
C GLN A 621 -14.18 -17.70 -12.72
N VAL A 622 -15.05 -16.82 -13.22
CA VAL A 622 -16.10 -17.20 -14.19
C VAL A 622 -15.48 -17.81 -15.44
N TYR A 623 -14.35 -17.28 -15.91
CA TYR A 623 -13.66 -17.74 -17.14
C TYR A 623 -12.71 -18.93 -16.92
N LEU A 624 -12.57 -19.41 -15.69
CA LEU A 624 -11.99 -20.74 -15.47
C LEU A 624 -12.90 -21.85 -16.02
N ASP A 625 -14.20 -21.58 -16.15
CA ASP A 625 -15.15 -22.46 -16.82
C ASP A 625 -15.10 -22.23 -18.33
N PRO A 626 -14.64 -23.22 -19.12
CA PRO A 626 -14.50 -23.03 -20.57
C PRO A 626 -15.79 -22.64 -21.29
N ARG A 627 -16.96 -22.99 -20.71
CA ARG A 627 -18.28 -22.61 -21.26
C ARG A 627 -18.48 -21.09 -21.30
N ALA A 628 -17.77 -20.32 -20.43
CA ALA A 628 -17.84 -18.86 -20.44
C ALA A 628 -17.21 -18.28 -21.73
N GLY A 629 -16.03 -18.76 -22.11
CA GLY A 629 -15.39 -18.37 -23.36
C GLY A 629 -16.22 -18.78 -24.59
N GLU A 630 -16.83 -19.97 -24.57
CA GLU A 630 -17.72 -20.42 -25.65
C GLU A 630 -18.95 -19.54 -25.79
N ARG A 631 -19.55 -19.11 -24.68
CA ARG A 631 -20.69 -18.19 -24.67
C ARG A 631 -20.38 -16.85 -25.29
N MET A 632 -19.15 -16.35 -25.11
CA MET A 632 -18.71 -15.03 -25.58
C MET A 632 -17.85 -15.10 -26.85
N ARG A 633 -17.87 -16.23 -27.56
CA ARG A 633 -17.00 -16.49 -28.71
C ARG A 633 -17.05 -15.42 -29.79
N GLU A 634 -18.22 -14.89 -30.11
CA GLU A 634 -18.36 -13.86 -31.16
C GLU A 634 -17.55 -12.59 -30.85
N LEU A 635 -17.43 -12.22 -29.58
CA LEU A 635 -16.62 -11.08 -29.13
C LEU A 635 -15.14 -11.44 -29.00
N LEU A 636 -14.84 -12.66 -28.53
CA LEU A 636 -13.48 -13.09 -28.20
C LEU A 636 -12.73 -13.71 -29.39
N GLU A 637 -13.43 -14.17 -30.43
CA GLU A 637 -12.88 -14.75 -31.65
C GLU A 637 -13.56 -14.17 -32.89
N PRO A 638 -13.56 -12.83 -33.11
CA PRO A 638 -14.27 -12.23 -34.24
C PRO A 638 -13.65 -12.70 -35.59
N ALA A 639 -14.51 -13.09 -36.51
CA ALA A 639 -14.08 -13.57 -37.82
C ALA A 639 -13.63 -12.44 -38.79
N ALA A 640 -14.23 -11.26 -38.64
CA ALA A 640 -13.90 -10.10 -39.47
C ALA A 640 -12.51 -9.54 -39.11
N THR A 641 -11.84 -8.97 -40.14
CA THR A 641 -10.52 -8.34 -39.96
C THR A 641 -10.49 -6.93 -40.51
N ARG A 642 -9.59 -6.11 -40.01
CA ARG A 642 -9.27 -4.77 -40.50
C ARG A 642 -7.76 -4.55 -40.50
N SER A 643 -7.27 -3.69 -41.38
CA SER A 643 -5.86 -3.33 -41.45
C SER A 643 -5.49 -2.35 -40.32
N LEU A 644 -4.29 -2.49 -39.73
CA LEU A 644 -3.72 -1.54 -38.77
C LEU A 644 -3.74 -0.08 -39.28
N GLY A 645 -3.51 0.11 -40.60
CA GLY A 645 -3.53 1.45 -41.20
C GLY A 645 -4.87 2.17 -41.15
N THR A 646 -5.96 1.48 -40.81
CA THR A 646 -7.30 2.10 -40.66
C THR A 646 -7.64 2.52 -39.23
N VAL A 647 -6.78 2.18 -38.26
CA VAL A 647 -6.96 2.56 -36.83
C VAL A 647 -6.54 4.03 -36.65
N PRO A 648 -7.30 4.84 -35.94
CA PRO A 648 -6.93 6.21 -35.62
C PRO A 648 -5.55 6.28 -34.94
N ARG A 649 -4.92 7.45 -35.00
CA ARG A 649 -3.66 7.74 -34.32
C ARG A 649 -3.69 9.16 -33.80
N LEU A 650 -3.23 9.38 -32.57
CA LEU A 650 -2.95 10.71 -32.07
C LEU A 650 -1.55 11.17 -32.51
N ALA A 651 -1.39 12.48 -32.68
CA ALA A 651 -0.11 13.04 -33.08
C ALA A 651 0.95 12.89 -31.98
N GLU A 652 0.53 12.98 -30.72
CA GLU A 652 1.42 12.92 -29.55
C GLU A 652 0.70 12.39 -28.32
N ARG A 653 1.50 11.94 -27.34
CA ARG A 653 1.04 11.60 -25.99
C ARG A 653 1.22 12.83 -25.10
N SER A 654 0.20 13.67 -25.00
CA SER A 654 0.24 14.85 -24.14
C SER A 654 -1.11 15.09 -23.45
N ARG A 655 -1.06 15.79 -22.31
CA ARG A 655 -2.26 16.21 -21.60
C ARG A 655 -3.20 17.02 -22.51
N VAL A 656 -2.64 17.88 -23.34
CA VAL A 656 -3.42 18.72 -24.26
C VAL A 656 -4.15 17.87 -25.29
N ALA A 657 -3.47 16.90 -25.90
CA ALA A 657 -4.08 16.01 -26.87
C ALA A 657 -5.20 15.16 -26.28
N MET A 658 -5.01 14.65 -25.03
CA MET A 658 -6.00 13.85 -24.33
C MET A 658 -7.22 14.67 -23.90
N ILE A 659 -7.03 15.86 -23.37
CA ILE A 659 -8.15 16.77 -23.06
C ILE A 659 -8.94 17.11 -24.32
N ALA A 660 -8.25 17.47 -25.41
CA ALA A 660 -8.90 17.78 -26.69
C ALA A 660 -9.67 16.55 -27.27
N ALA A 661 -9.20 15.34 -27.02
CA ALA A 661 -9.91 14.12 -27.39
C ALA A 661 -11.24 13.99 -26.63
N LEU A 662 -11.25 14.19 -25.31
CA LEU A 662 -12.47 14.17 -24.51
C LEU A 662 -13.43 15.30 -24.88
N GLU A 663 -12.93 16.52 -25.14
CA GLU A 663 -13.75 17.67 -25.57
C GLU A 663 -14.45 17.41 -26.90
N ARG A 664 -13.82 16.72 -27.86
CA ARG A 664 -14.47 16.29 -29.12
C ARG A 664 -15.69 15.41 -28.88
N GLY A 665 -15.64 14.55 -27.87
CA GLY A 665 -16.77 13.74 -27.41
C GLY A 665 -17.73 14.49 -26.47
N GLY A 666 -17.58 15.82 -26.30
CA GLY A 666 -18.43 16.62 -25.43
C GLY A 666 -18.18 16.45 -23.93
N VAL A 667 -17.04 15.88 -23.54
CA VAL A 667 -16.66 15.58 -22.15
C VAL A 667 -15.64 16.58 -21.65
N GLU A 668 -15.95 17.24 -20.51
CA GLU A 668 -15.04 18.14 -19.80
C GLU A 668 -14.46 17.39 -18.59
N PRO A 669 -13.18 16.99 -18.60
CA PRO A 669 -12.57 16.30 -17.49
C PRO A 669 -12.30 17.22 -16.31
N ILE A 670 -12.49 16.69 -15.09
CA ILE A 670 -12.23 17.36 -13.82
C ILE A 670 -11.08 16.63 -13.14
N VAL A 671 -10.02 17.34 -12.83
CA VAL A 671 -8.81 16.82 -12.15
C VAL A 671 -8.92 17.13 -10.66
N VAL A 672 -8.80 16.11 -9.84
CA VAL A 672 -8.62 16.20 -8.39
C VAL A 672 -7.19 15.78 -8.09
N ASP A 673 -6.39 16.69 -7.55
CA ASP A 673 -5.04 16.36 -7.08
C ASP A 673 -5.18 15.69 -5.71
N ILE A 674 -4.90 14.38 -5.66
CA ILE A 674 -4.95 13.56 -4.45
C ILE A 674 -3.55 13.21 -3.94
N THR A 675 -2.53 13.88 -4.47
CA THR A 675 -1.15 13.67 -4.02
C THR A 675 -1.04 13.95 -2.55
N THR A 676 -0.62 12.96 -1.78
CA THR A 676 -0.33 13.18 -0.36
C THR A 676 1.00 13.92 -0.19
N PRO A 677 1.17 14.72 0.87
CA PRO A 677 2.39 15.51 1.06
C PRO A 677 3.69 14.71 1.07
N ASP A 678 3.67 13.49 1.63
CA ASP A 678 4.81 12.57 1.64
C ASP A 678 5.17 12.07 0.23
N VAL A 679 4.20 11.68 -0.58
CA VAL A 679 4.41 11.30 -1.99
C VAL A 679 4.88 12.49 -2.82
N ALA A 680 4.31 13.68 -2.57
CA ALA A 680 4.76 14.92 -3.22
C ALA A 680 6.22 15.25 -2.89
N SER A 681 6.65 15.01 -1.64
CA SER A 681 8.04 15.22 -1.22
C SER A 681 9.04 14.32 -1.94
N ALA A 682 8.60 13.13 -2.40
CA ALA A 682 9.36 12.21 -3.23
C ALA A 682 9.29 12.52 -4.74
N GLY A 683 8.78 13.69 -5.12
CA GLY A 683 8.75 14.16 -6.51
C GLY A 683 7.69 13.52 -7.40
N LEU A 684 6.70 12.82 -6.83
CA LEU A 684 5.60 12.23 -7.57
C LEU A 684 4.31 13.05 -7.45
N SER A 685 3.44 12.92 -8.45
CA SER A 685 2.10 13.47 -8.46
C SER A 685 1.09 12.36 -8.66
N VAL A 686 -0.03 12.40 -7.94
CA VAL A 686 -1.15 11.46 -8.08
C VAL A 686 -2.44 12.23 -8.25
N VAL A 687 -3.18 11.90 -9.30
CA VAL A 687 -4.46 12.57 -9.60
C VAL A 687 -5.59 11.56 -9.70
N ARG A 688 -6.79 12.04 -9.44
CA ARG A 688 -8.03 11.42 -9.88
C ARG A 688 -8.65 12.29 -10.95
N VAL A 689 -8.92 11.74 -12.12
CA VAL A 689 -9.70 12.42 -13.16
C VAL A 689 -11.13 11.87 -13.14
N ILE A 690 -12.10 12.77 -13.19
CA ILE A 690 -13.51 12.46 -13.39
C ILE A 690 -13.94 13.04 -14.73
N ALA A 691 -14.45 12.20 -15.62
CA ALA A 691 -14.93 12.59 -16.95
C ALA A 691 -16.45 12.35 -17.05
N PRO A 692 -17.28 13.35 -16.70
CA PRO A 692 -18.74 13.20 -16.67
C PRO A 692 -19.30 12.84 -18.05
N GLY A 693 -20.11 11.79 -18.12
CA GLY A 693 -20.69 11.27 -19.37
C GLY A 693 -19.94 10.06 -19.93
N THR A 694 -18.76 9.70 -19.40
CA THR A 694 -18.09 8.43 -19.72
C THR A 694 -18.65 7.27 -18.90
N ILE A 695 -18.45 6.05 -19.39
CA ILE A 695 -18.85 4.81 -18.71
C ILE A 695 -17.64 4.27 -17.97
N GLY A 696 -17.74 4.12 -16.64
CA GLY A 696 -16.71 3.48 -15.83
C GLY A 696 -16.83 1.95 -15.86
N ASN A 697 -15.74 1.23 -15.50
CA ASN A 697 -15.83 -0.20 -15.26
C ASN A 697 -16.50 -0.47 -13.90
N ALA A 698 -17.26 -1.55 -13.85
CA ALA A 698 -17.94 -2.02 -12.65
C ALA A 698 -18.08 -3.55 -12.75
N PRO A 699 -18.27 -4.24 -11.61
CA PRO A 699 -18.60 -5.66 -11.61
C PRO A 699 -19.87 -5.93 -12.41
N ALA A 700 -19.98 -7.14 -12.95
CA ALA A 700 -21.15 -7.58 -13.73
C ALA A 700 -22.48 -7.40 -12.98
N ALA A 701 -22.47 -7.49 -11.65
CA ALA A 701 -23.64 -7.24 -10.81
C ALA A 701 -24.17 -5.79 -10.84
N PHE A 702 -23.30 -4.80 -11.13
CA PHE A 702 -23.60 -3.36 -10.97
C PHE A 702 -23.11 -2.50 -12.14
N PRO A 703 -23.36 -2.86 -13.43
CA PRO A 703 -22.92 -2.06 -14.56
C PRO A 703 -23.59 -0.68 -14.55
N PHE A 704 -22.85 0.34 -15.01
CA PHE A 704 -23.36 1.70 -15.10
C PHE A 704 -24.24 1.88 -16.35
N LEU A 705 -25.57 1.75 -16.17
CA LEU A 705 -26.55 1.83 -17.25
C LEU A 705 -27.40 3.12 -17.25
N GLY A 706 -26.98 4.12 -16.46
CA GLY A 706 -27.72 5.37 -16.30
C GLY A 706 -28.01 6.08 -17.61
N GLY A 707 -29.25 6.56 -17.78
CA GLY A 707 -29.68 7.36 -18.93
C GLY A 707 -29.58 6.65 -20.28
N ALA A 708 -29.47 5.32 -20.33
CA ALA A 708 -29.23 4.55 -21.53
C ALA A 708 -27.99 5.02 -22.35
N ARG A 709 -27.00 5.64 -21.68
CA ARG A 709 -25.85 6.25 -22.34
C ARG A 709 -25.00 5.21 -23.08
N VAL A 710 -24.80 4.02 -22.48
CA VAL A 710 -24.06 2.90 -23.11
C VAL A 710 -24.67 2.50 -24.46
N GLN A 711 -26.00 2.36 -24.49
CA GLN A 711 -26.73 1.95 -25.68
C GLN A 711 -26.71 3.05 -26.75
N GLN A 712 -26.81 4.33 -26.34
CA GLN A 712 -26.79 5.46 -27.24
C GLN A 712 -25.44 5.61 -27.93
N ILE A 713 -24.31 5.39 -27.23
CA ILE A 713 -22.98 5.45 -27.82
C ILE A 713 -22.83 4.43 -28.96
N ALA A 714 -23.41 3.24 -28.86
CA ALA A 714 -23.39 2.27 -29.96
C ALA A 714 -24.09 2.75 -31.23
N VAL A 715 -25.12 3.58 -31.10
CA VAL A 715 -25.78 4.25 -32.22
C VAL A 715 -24.90 5.37 -32.78
N ASP A 716 -24.31 6.18 -31.89
CA ASP A 716 -23.40 7.29 -32.27
C ASP A 716 -22.16 6.78 -33.02
N LEU A 717 -21.68 5.57 -32.67
CA LEU A 717 -20.57 4.88 -33.36
C LEU A 717 -21.00 4.14 -34.63
N GLY A 718 -22.31 4.14 -34.97
CA GLY A 718 -22.83 3.47 -36.15
C GLY A 718 -22.88 1.94 -36.06
N TRP A 719 -22.80 1.37 -34.87
CA TRP A 719 -22.89 -0.09 -34.66
C TRP A 719 -24.34 -0.57 -34.81
N ARG A 720 -25.31 0.30 -34.54
CA ARG A 720 -26.75 0.02 -34.58
C ARG A 720 -27.53 1.23 -35.09
N GLU A 721 -28.72 1.01 -35.58
CA GLU A 721 -29.65 2.09 -35.97
C GLU A 721 -30.42 2.63 -34.76
N GLU A 722 -30.71 1.77 -33.77
CA GLU A 722 -31.45 2.11 -32.55
C GLU A 722 -30.74 1.58 -31.31
N PRO A 723 -30.88 2.26 -30.13
CA PRO A 723 -30.31 1.79 -28.88
C PRO A 723 -30.89 0.45 -28.45
N LEU A 724 -30.05 -0.44 -27.91
CA LEU A 724 -30.53 -1.69 -27.32
C LEU A 724 -31.47 -1.40 -26.15
N PRO A 725 -32.58 -2.16 -26.02
CA PRO A 725 -33.31 -2.21 -24.77
C PRO A 725 -32.40 -2.67 -23.63
N GLU A 726 -32.56 -2.10 -22.43
CA GLU A 726 -31.73 -2.47 -21.26
C GLU A 726 -31.75 -3.98 -20.97
N SER A 727 -32.86 -4.66 -21.28
CA SER A 727 -32.98 -6.12 -21.10
C SER A 727 -32.12 -6.95 -22.06
N GLN A 728 -31.53 -6.34 -23.09
CA GLN A 728 -30.68 -6.98 -24.08
C GLN A 728 -29.20 -6.58 -23.94
N VAL A 729 -28.88 -5.72 -22.99
CA VAL A 729 -27.49 -5.36 -22.66
C VAL A 729 -26.76 -6.62 -22.18
N ASN A 730 -25.53 -6.83 -22.64
CA ASN A 730 -24.71 -7.95 -22.22
C ASN A 730 -24.22 -7.74 -20.79
N LEU A 731 -24.81 -8.45 -19.83
CA LEU A 731 -24.45 -8.43 -18.41
C LEU A 731 -23.49 -9.56 -18.03
N PHE A 732 -23.02 -10.36 -19.01
CA PHE A 732 -22.06 -11.42 -18.71
C PHE A 732 -20.70 -10.81 -18.34
N PRO A 733 -19.98 -11.36 -17.34
CA PRO A 733 -18.72 -10.82 -16.89
C PRO A 733 -17.68 -10.69 -18.01
N LEU A 734 -16.81 -9.68 -17.89
CA LEU A 734 -15.66 -9.49 -18.77
C LEU A 734 -14.52 -10.46 -18.35
N PRO A 735 -13.76 -11.10 -19.26
CA PRO A 735 -12.58 -11.93 -18.91
C PRO A 735 -11.37 -11.08 -18.48
N HIS A 736 -11.59 -10.23 -17.49
CA HIS A 736 -10.66 -9.23 -16.98
C HIS A 736 -11.01 -8.96 -15.51
N ALA A 737 -10.00 -8.59 -14.65
CA ALA A 737 -10.19 -8.29 -13.24
C ALA A 737 -10.17 -6.79 -12.93
#